data_31c00a08dc2e604b21b9f06a20e56567
#
_entry.id   31c00a08dc2e604b21b9f06a20e56567
#
_cell.length_a   1.000
_cell.length_b   1.000
_cell.length_c   1.000
_cell.angle_alpha   90.00
_cell.angle_beta   90.00
_cell.angle_gamma   90.00
#
_symmetry.space_group_name_H-M   'P 1'
#
loop_
_entity.id
_entity.type
_entity.pdbx_description
1 polymer ?
#
loop_
_entity_poly.entity_id
_entity_poly.type
_entity_poly.pdbx_seq_one_letter_code
_entity_poly.pdbx_strand_id
1 'polypeptide(L)'
;MRVEQQNHRLIIHDGRSECWIDPWGKDSLRVRMSAEPGMDGHDWALTEPVEATDVVIRSEVIDTTDPWYKGEEWAKYHQTGTEWTLTNGKITAKISTEGWITFLNQRGEVLTAEYWRNRDRINRYCVPLRVPARELKPIPGGTDFSLTARFEAYDDEMIFGMGQYQDRHLNKKGSVLELAHRNSQSSVPFFVSSRGYGFLWNNPAIGTAAFGTNVTEWSAKSTKKLDYFITAGDTPADIEANYTAATGRTPMMPEYGMGYWQCKLRYRTQEELLSVAREMKRRGLPLDAIVVDFFHWTRQGDFRFEPRDWPNPQAMVDELKAMGVETVVSVWPTIDEKSVNFGEMAERGLLVTADRSNAIVMTWMGNTFFFDATNPEAQTFVWEQCKKNYYQYGIRCFWLDESEPEYGPYDFDNYRYYAGPALQCTNTYPVGYAKCFYDGLREAGETEILSLVRCAWAGSQKYAVLTWSGDISSTFRAMREQLQAGLSMGMAGIPWWTSDIGGFLGGQVDDPAFRELLVRWFQWACFCPVFRMHGERSPWYEREQEYIGDVRQLTSGQANEVWSFGDEVYEILRKYLFVRERMRPYIREVMRAAHEHGDPVMRPLFYGFPADKAAWHLEDEYLFGADVLVAPVLEAGARERDVYLPAGADWMDAATGAEYAGGQTVRMDAPLDTMPVLIRKGSGVRVYSDD
;
A
#
# COMPACT_ATOMS: atom_id res chain seq x y z
N MET A 1 5.05 23.77 31.84
CA MET A 1 4.88 23.70 30.37
C MET A 1 4.74 25.12 29.80
N ARG A 2 5.29 25.42 28.62
CA ARG A 2 5.21 26.72 27.95
C ARG A 2 4.90 26.49 26.46
N VAL A 3 4.00 27.29 25.88
CA VAL A 3 3.75 27.30 24.43
C VAL A 3 4.35 28.59 23.85
N GLU A 4 5.04 28.48 22.74
CA GLU A 4 5.69 29.56 22.03
C GLU A 4 5.27 29.56 20.57
N GLN A 5 4.98 30.74 20.03
CA GLN A 5 4.77 30.93 18.60
C GLN A 5 6.09 31.30 17.91
N GLN A 6 6.47 30.55 16.88
CA GLN A 6 7.61 30.88 16.04
C GLN A 6 7.15 30.87 14.55
N ASN A 7 7.06 32.04 13.95
CA ASN A 7 6.48 32.21 12.61
C ASN A 7 5.05 31.62 12.54
N HIS A 8 4.84 30.61 11.69
CA HIS A 8 3.57 29.89 11.52
C HIS A 8 3.50 28.59 12.33
N ARG A 9 4.43 28.36 13.26
CA ARG A 9 4.54 27.16 14.11
C ARG A 9 4.14 27.47 15.55
N LEU A 10 3.54 26.49 16.22
CA LEU A 10 3.48 26.44 17.68
C LEU A 10 4.46 25.41 18.22
N ILE A 11 5.18 25.77 19.28
CA ILE A 11 6.13 24.89 19.98
C ILE A 11 5.67 24.74 21.42
N ILE A 12 5.44 23.50 21.85
CA ILE A 12 5.13 23.16 23.23
C ILE A 12 6.42 22.68 23.87
N HIS A 13 6.88 23.38 24.91
CA HIS A 13 8.03 23.00 25.73
C HIS A 13 7.58 22.33 27.02
N ASP A 14 8.06 21.12 27.29
CA ASP A 14 7.84 20.40 28.54
C ASP A 14 9.17 19.82 29.03
N GLY A 15 9.77 20.47 30.02
CA GLY A 15 11.13 20.17 30.45
C GLY A 15 12.14 20.37 29.33
N ARG A 16 12.77 19.28 28.88
CA ARG A 16 13.72 19.27 27.77
C ARG A 16 13.07 18.92 26.45
N SER A 17 11.86 18.35 26.46
CA SER A 17 11.17 17.95 25.24
C SER A 17 10.53 19.14 24.53
N GLU A 18 10.47 19.04 23.20
CA GLU A 18 9.82 20.00 22.33
C GLU A 18 8.83 19.29 21.41
N CYS A 19 7.59 19.79 21.35
CA CYS A 19 6.58 19.34 20.39
C CYS A 19 6.22 20.48 19.45
N TRP A 20 6.45 20.28 18.17
CA TRP A 20 6.21 21.25 17.10
C TRP A 20 4.92 20.93 16.36
N ILE A 21 4.09 21.94 16.14
CA ILE A 21 2.88 21.85 15.34
C ILE A 21 3.04 22.82 14.18
N ASP A 22 3.18 22.25 12.97
CA ASP A 22 3.41 22.97 11.72
C ASP A 22 2.18 22.88 10.81
N PRO A 23 1.77 23.96 10.12
CA PRO A 23 0.92 23.83 8.96
C PRO A 23 1.68 23.10 7.85
N TRP A 24 1.02 22.16 7.13
CA TRP A 24 1.69 21.31 6.15
C TRP A 24 0.83 21.08 4.90
N GLY A 25 0.90 22.00 3.95
CA GLY A 25 0.04 21.98 2.78
C GLY A 25 -1.40 22.43 3.08
N LYS A 26 -2.34 22.03 2.26
CA LYS A 26 -3.75 22.42 2.37
C LYS A 26 -4.47 21.64 3.46
N ASP A 27 -5.24 22.32 4.30
CA ASP A 27 -6.14 21.72 5.30
C ASP A 27 -5.45 20.67 6.23
N SER A 28 -4.13 20.85 6.50
CA SER A 28 -3.33 19.81 7.12
C SER A 28 -2.30 20.37 8.10
N LEU A 29 -1.94 19.54 9.07
CA LEU A 29 -0.95 19.84 10.10
C LEU A 29 0.04 18.67 10.23
N ARG A 30 1.30 19.00 10.59
CA ARG A 30 2.32 18.03 10.98
C ARG A 30 2.69 18.24 12.43
N VAL A 31 2.72 17.18 13.23
CA VAL A 31 3.13 17.21 14.62
C VAL A 31 4.37 16.37 14.80
N ARG A 32 5.40 16.97 15.39
CA ARG A 32 6.68 16.32 15.70
C ARG A 32 7.06 16.56 17.14
N MET A 33 7.61 15.54 17.81
CA MET A 33 8.12 15.71 19.18
C MET A 33 9.47 15.03 19.32
N SER A 34 10.42 15.76 19.92
CA SER A 34 11.72 15.26 20.37
C SER A 34 11.77 15.26 21.90
N ALA A 35 12.43 14.25 22.48
CA ALA A 35 12.68 14.19 23.94
C ALA A 35 13.78 15.15 24.39
N GLU A 36 14.62 15.62 23.47
CA GLU A 36 15.73 16.52 23.72
C GLU A 36 15.59 17.76 22.81
N PRO A 37 16.18 18.92 23.19
CA PRO A 37 16.18 20.10 22.34
C PRO A 37 16.82 19.83 20.97
N GLY A 38 16.19 20.33 19.92
CA GLY A 38 16.60 20.11 18.53
C GLY A 38 15.82 18.96 17.88
N MET A 39 15.08 19.31 16.83
CA MET A 39 14.30 18.37 16.05
C MET A 39 15.17 17.73 14.98
N ASP A 40 15.18 16.39 14.92
CA ASP A 40 15.78 15.66 13.81
C ASP A 40 15.08 16.08 12.50
N GLY A 41 15.84 16.60 11.56
CA GLY A 41 15.36 17.09 10.26
C GLY A 41 15.10 16.00 9.23
N HIS A 42 15.36 14.72 9.54
CA HIS A 42 15.16 13.65 8.58
C HIS A 42 13.67 13.45 8.29
N ASP A 43 13.32 13.46 7.00
CA ASP A 43 11.97 13.21 6.51
C ASP A 43 11.87 11.85 5.82
N TRP A 44 10.71 11.20 5.99
CA TRP A 44 10.46 9.86 5.45
C TRP A 44 9.52 9.91 4.23
N ALA A 45 8.20 10.02 4.47
CA ALA A 45 7.20 10.01 3.41
C ALA A 45 6.84 11.42 2.89
N LEU A 46 6.86 12.40 3.81
CA LEU A 46 6.41 13.75 3.50
C LEU A 46 7.40 14.48 2.59
N THR A 47 6.87 15.16 1.58
CA THR A 47 7.63 16.09 0.75
C THR A 47 7.71 17.46 1.42
N GLU A 48 8.54 18.38 0.88
CA GLU A 48 8.53 19.76 1.34
C GLU A 48 7.12 20.34 1.28
N PRO A 49 6.69 21.13 2.29
CA PRO A 49 5.34 21.65 2.34
C PRO A 49 5.10 22.62 1.18
N VAL A 50 3.99 22.43 0.48
CA VAL A 50 3.42 23.52 -0.31
C VAL A 50 3.01 24.62 0.65
N GLU A 51 3.30 25.90 0.35
CA GLU A 51 2.95 27.01 1.22
C GLU A 51 1.49 26.96 1.66
N ALA A 52 1.30 26.98 2.97
CA ALA A 52 -0.02 27.11 3.58
C ALA A 52 -0.47 28.57 3.48
N THR A 53 -1.64 28.82 2.94
CA THR A 53 -2.13 30.18 2.62
C THR A 53 -3.04 30.77 3.69
N ASP A 54 -3.69 29.94 4.53
CA ASP A 54 -4.75 30.33 5.46
C ASP A 54 -4.41 30.01 6.92
N VAL A 55 -3.16 30.28 7.34
CA VAL A 55 -2.70 29.99 8.71
C VAL A 55 -3.10 31.08 9.66
N VAL A 56 -3.82 30.72 10.73
CA VAL A 56 -4.20 31.61 11.81
C VAL A 56 -3.78 31.02 13.15
N ILE A 57 -3.00 31.79 13.93
CA ILE A 57 -2.63 31.42 15.29
C ILE A 57 -3.30 32.40 16.25
N ARG A 58 -3.92 31.88 17.33
CA ARG A 58 -4.56 32.66 18.39
C ARG A 58 -4.20 32.09 19.76
N SER A 59 -4.24 32.96 20.76
CA SER A 59 -4.13 32.55 22.15
C SER A 59 -5.24 33.21 22.97
N GLU A 60 -5.74 32.48 23.95
CA GLU A 60 -6.79 32.94 24.85
C GLU A 60 -6.40 32.62 26.30
N VAL A 61 -6.53 33.60 27.19
CA VAL A 61 -6.32 33.40 28.62
C VAL A 61 -7.64 32.94 29.23
N ILE A 62 -7.60 31.75 29.82
CA ILE A 62 -8.79 31.14 30.47
C ILE A 62 -8.58 30.98 31.96
N ASP A 63 -9.65 30.96 32.73
CA ASP A 63 -9.64 30.62 34.15
C ASP A 63 -9.44 29.13 34.33
N THR A 64 -8.34 28.75 34.99
CA THR A 64 -8.00 27.35 35.32
C THR A 64 -8.15 27.06 36.80
N THR A 65 -8.81 27.95 37.54
CA THR A 65 -9.05 27.78 38.97
C THR A 65 -9.89 26.52 39.21
N ASP A 66 -9.46 25.69 40.18
CA ASP A 66 -10.19 24.48 40.53
C ASP A 66 -11.64 24.85 40.94
N PRO A 67 -12.66 24.24 40.31
CA PRO A 67 -14.08 24.54 40.61
C PRO A 67 -14.51 24.27 42.08
N TRP A 68 -13.69 23.55 42.84
CA TRP A 68 -13.90 23.34 44.27
C TRP A 68 -13.71 24.63 45.09
N TYR A 69 -12.86 25.60 44.64
CA TYR A 69 -12.68 26.85 45.30
C TYR A 69 -13.81 27.83 45.00
N LYS A 70 -14.45 28.36 46.03
CA LYS A 70 -15.57 29.30 45.90
C LYS A 70 -15.37 30.53 46.86
N GLY A 71 -15.98 31.65 46.50
CA GLY A 71 -15.91 32.86 47.35
C GLY A 71 -14.49 33.36 47.55
N GLU A 72 -14.15 33.60 48.83
CA GLU A 72 -12.81 34.10 49.19
C GLU A 72 -11.67 33.12 48.87
N GLU A 73 -11.95 31.80 48.90
CA GLU A 73 -10.98 30.78 48.48
C GLU A 73 -10.69 30.84 46.98
N TRP A 74 -11.73 31.07 46.14
CA TRP A 74 -11.53 31.28 44.73
C TRP A 74 -10.59 32.47 44.47
N ALA A 75 -10.83 33.61 45.11
CA ALA A 75 -9.98 34.78 44.95
C ALA A 75 -8.51 34.53 45.38
N LYS A 76 -8.30 33.71 46.43
CA LYS A 76 -6.96 33.35 46.95
C LYS A 76 -6.22 32.37 46.06
N TYR A 77 -6.93 31.44 45.39
CA TYR A 77 -6.34 30.35 44.58
C TYR A 77 -6.62 30.50 43.11
N HIS A 78 -7.10 31.69 42.70
CA HIS A 78 -7.37 32.00 41.30
C HIS A 78 -6.12 31.76 40.45
N GLN A 79 -6.31 30.99 39.36
CA GLN A 79 -5.27 30.65 38.41
C GLN A 79 -5.78 30.87 37.00
N THR A 80 -4.93 31.34 36.13
CA THR A 80 -5.19 31.45 34.70
C THR A 80 -4.18 30.65 33.92
N GLY A 81 -4.62 30.11 32.78
CA GLY A 81 -3.76 29.45 31.81
C GLY A 81 -4.01 30.03 30.43
N THR A 82 -3.16 29.72 29.49
CA THR A 82 -3.32 30.14 28.10
C THR A 82 -3.57 28.93 27.22
N GLU A 83 -4.70 28.93 26.53
CA GLU A 83 -4.96 28.02 25.43
C GLU A 83 -4.48 28.61 24.11
N TRP A 84 -4.04 27.77 23.19
CA TRP A 84 -3.57 28.17 21.88
C TRP A 84 -4.33 27.42 20.78
N THR A 85 -4.51 28.08 19.64
CA THR A 85 -5.05 27.45 18.44
C THR A 85 -4.15 27.77 17.25
N LEU A 86 -3.91 26.77 16.41
CA LEU A 86 -3.31 26.89 15.09
C LEU A 86 -4.30 26.32 14.08
N THR A 87 -4.83 27.18 13.24
CA THR A 87 -5.75 26.82 12.15
C THR A 87 -5.02 26.87 10.82
N ASN A 88 -5.20 25.84 9.99
CA ASN A 88 -4.78 25.82 8.59
C ASN A 88 -5.94 25.31 7.73
N GLY A 89 -6.64 26.23 7.08
CA GLY A 89 -7.84 25.94 6.31
C GLY A 89 -8.93 25.24 7.14
N LYS A 90 -9.24 23.98 6.81
CA LYS A 90 -10.32 23.20 7.44
C LYS A 90 -9.92 22.53 8.76
N ILE A 91 -8.67 22.60 9.19
CA ILE A 91 -8.20 21.94 10.42
C ILE A 91 -7.68 22.95 11.43
N THR A 92 -8.00 22.72 12.71
CA THR A 92 -7.48 23.49 13.83
C THR A 92 -6.90 22.56 14.89
N ALA A 93 -5.65 22.78 15.26
CA ALA A 93 -5.08 22.21 16.49
C ALA A 93 -5.36 23.16 17.65
N LYS A 94 -6.10 22.70 18.66
CA LYS A 94 -6.31 23.41 19.93
C LYS A 94 -5.41 22.79 20.99
N ILE A 95 -4.55 23.59 21.60
CA ILE A 95 -3.60 23.20 22.63
C ILE A 95 -4.14 23.68 23.99
N SER A 96 -4.39 22.74 24.90
CA SER A 96 -4.84 23.03 26.26
C SER A 96 -3.75 23.70 27.09
N THR A 97 -4.12 24.22 28.27
CA THR A 97 -3.19 24.78 29.24
C THR A 97 -2.13 23.80 29.75
N GLU A 98 -2.41 22.49 29.65
CA GLU A 98 -1.50 21.40 29.98
C GLU A 98 -0.73 20.86 28.74
N GLY A 99 -0.99 21.38 27.53
CA GLY A 99 -0.30 21.00 26.30
C GLY A 99 -0.86 19.81 25.55
N TRP A 100 -2.10 19.41 25.81
CA TRP A 100 -2.80 18.40 25.05
C TRP A 100 -3.37 18.98 23.77
N ILE A 101 -3.33 18.19 22.70
CA ILE A 101 -3.78 18.62 21.37
C ILE A 101 -5.13 17.99 21.08
N THR A 102 -6.08 18.83 20.71
CA THR A 102 -7.38 18.43 20.14
C THR A 102 -7.46 18.99 18.73
N PHE A 103 -7.80 18.13 17.76
CA PHE A 103 -7.99 18.54 16.38
C PHE A 103 -9.48 18.74 16.10
N LEU A 104 -9.79 19.88 15.49
CA LEU A 104 -11.15 20.31 15.18
C LEU A 104 -11.28 20.55 13.67
N ASN A 105 -12.47 20.31 13.13
CA ASN A 105 -12.81 20.75 11.77
C ASN A 105 -13.22 22.23 11.75
N GLN A 106 -13.52 22.77 10.55
CA GLN A 106 -13.94 24.15 10.35
C GLN A 106 -15.28 24.51 11.03
N ARG A 107 -16.05 23.51 11.48
CA ARG A 107 -17.29 23.71 12.25
C ARG A 107 -17.07 23.69 13.76
N GLY A 108 -15.84 23.46 14.20
CA GLY A 108 -15.47 23.32 15.61
C GLY A 108 -15.80 21.92 16.20
N GLU A 109 -16.15 20.94 15.37
CA GLU A 109 -16.39 19.56 15.79
C GLU A 109 -15.06 18.84 15.99
N VAL A 110 -14.96 18.00 17.01
CA VAL A 110 -13.74 17.23 17.30
C VAL A 110 -13.55 16.13 16.24
N LEU A 111 -12.42 16.18 15.53
CA LEU A 111 -11.97 15.14 14.62
C LEU A 111 -11.33 14.00 15.43
N THR A 112 -10.27 14.34 16.19
CA THR A 112 -9.60 13.45 17.15
C THR A 112 -8.93 14.27 18.23
N ALA A 113 -8.58 13.65 19.35
CA ALA A 113 -7.90 14.30 20.46
C ALA A 113 -6.87 13.35 21.07
N GLU A 114 -5.82 13.88 21.64
CA GLU A 114 -4.87 13.10 22.42
C GLU A 114 -5.56 12.46 23.63
N TYR A 115 -5.33 11.16 23.82
CA TYR A 115 -5.82 10.41 24.96
C TYR A 115 -4.95 10.66 26.18
N TRP A 116 -5.56 11.26 27.19
CA TRP A 116 -4.85 11.64 28.38
C TRP A 116 -5.67 11.31 29.63
N ARG A 117 -5.05 10.71 30.66
CA ARG A 117 -5.69 10.40 31.92
C ARG A 117 -4.73 10.78 33.04
N ASN A 118 -5.17 11.72 33.86
CA ASN A 118 -4.44 12.21 35.02
C ASN A 118 -5.39 12.59 36.15
N ARG A 119 -5.04 12.24 37.36
CA ARG A 119 -5.82 12.55 38.58
C ARG A 119 -5.08 13.50 39.52
N ASP A 120 -4.08 14.21 39.07
CA ASP A 120 -3.30 15.17 39.87
C ASP A 120 -4.17 16.21 40.56
N ARG A 121 -5.28 16.63 39.91
CA ARG A 121 -6.23 17.59 40.46
C ARG A 121 -7.01 17.04 41.65
N ILE A 122 -7.09 15.72 41.82
CA ILE A 122 -7.83 15.09 42.91
C ILE A 122 -6.94 14.94 44.13
N ASN A 123 -5.64 14.66 43.97
CA ASN A 123 -4.71 14.49 45.04
C ASN A 123 -3.28 14.72 44.54
N ARG A 124 -2.65 15.83 44.97
CA ARG A 124 -1.27 16.19 44.61
C ARG A 124 -0.21 15.17 45.05
N TYR A 125 -0.50 14.41 46.07
CA TYR A 125 0.47 13.53 46.73
C TYR A 125 0.33 12.07 46.29
N CYS A 126 -0.76 11.73 45.62
CA CYS A 126 -1.01 10.38 45.16
C CYS A 126 -1.72 10.42 43.78
N VAL A 127 -0.97 10.14 42.74
CA VAL A 127 -1.48 10.06 41.37
C VAL A 127 -1.59 8.59 40.97
N PRO A 128 -2.71 7.92 41.27
CA PRO A 128 -2.86 6.49 40.99
C PRO A 128 -3.01 6.16 39.51
N LEU A 129 -3.33 7.19 38.70
CA LEU A 129 -3.48 7.04 37.25
C LEU A 129 -2.83 8.23 36.54
N ARG A 130 -1.75 7.94 35.83
CA ARG A 130 -1.06 8.90 34.97
C ARG A 130 -0.71 8.25 33.65
N VAL A 131 -1.47 8.54 32.61
CA VAL A 131 -1.27 8.02 31.27
C VAL A 131 -1.00 9.19 30.33
N PRO A 132 0.24 9.38 29.88
CA PRO A 132 0.59 10.44 28.93
C PRO A 132 0.10 10.11 27.52
N ALA A 133 -0.29 11.12 26.76
CA ALA A 133 -0.67 10.96 25.37
C ALA A 133 0.55 10.65 24.49
N ARG A 134 1.70 11.27 24.81
CA ARG A 134 2.97 11.12 24.08
C ARG A 134 4.04 10.63 25.07
N GLU A 135 4.65 9.51 24.78
CA GLU A 135 5.61 8.85 25.66
C GLU A 135 6.85 8.40 24.87
N LEU A 136 7.99 9.04 25.12
CA LEU A 136 9.30 8.67 24.59
C LEU A 136 10.13 8.12 25.75
N LYS A 137 10.43 6.81 25.72
CA LYS A 137 11.26 6.12 26.74
C LYS A 137 12.64 5.81 26.17
N PRO A 138 13.73 6.28 26.79
CA PRO A 138 15.08 5.97 26.33
C PRO A 138 15.33 4.46 26.26
N ILE A 139 15.94 4.00 25.18
CA ILE A 139 16.39 2.62 25.04
C ILE A 139 17.78 2.49 25.64
N PRO A 140 17.99 1.61 26.65
CA PRO A 140 19.29 1.44 27.28
C PRO A 140 20.38 1.06 26.27
N GLY A 141 21.53 1.74 26.36
CA GLY A 141 22.68 1.47 25.50
C GLY A 141 22.65 2.15 24.13
N GLY A 142 21.62 2.96 23.85
CA GLY A 142 21.47 3.70 22.59
C GLY A 142 21.12 5.17 22.81
N THR A 143 20.88 5.87 21.71
CA THR A 143 20.39 7.26 21.68
C THR A 143 18.95 7.33 21.18
N ASP A 144 18.30 6.20 21.04
CA ASP A 144 16.95 6.05 20.51
C ASP A 144 15.92 5.89 21.63
N PHE A 145 14.66 6.03 21.27
CA PHE A 145 13.53 5.93 22.17
C PHE A 145 12.53 4.90 21.66
N SER A 146 11.91 4.15 22.56
CA SER A 146 10.63 3.56 22.27
C SER A 146 9.54 4.63 22.40
N LEU A 147 8.60 4.64 21.46
CA LEU A 147 7.55 5.66 21.37
C LEU A 147 6.18 5.02 21.52
N THR A 148 5.31 5.70 22.28
CA THR A 148 3.87 5.43 22.30
C THR A 148 3.11 6.75 22.18
N ALA A 149 2.17 6.82 21.23
CA ALA A 149 1.25 7.94 21.08
C ALA A 149 -0.19 7.44 21.20
N ARG A 150 -1.03 8.13 21.96
CA ARG A 150 -2.39 7.72 22.30
C ARG A 150 -3.40 8.80 21.94
N PHE A 151 -4.49 8.38 21.31
CA PHE A 151 -5.61 9.24 20.94
C PHE A 151 -6.90 8.68 21.50
N GLU A 152 -7.90 9.56 21.73
CA GLU A 152 -9.25 9.14 22.11
C GLU A 152 -9.83 8.23 21.01
N ALA A 153 -10.58 7.23 21.43
CA ALA A 153 -11.34 6.37 20.54
C ALA A 153 -12.81 6.72 20.64
N TYR A 154 -13.51 6.72 19.51
CA TYR A 154 -14.93 7.01 19.40
C TYR A 154 -15.65 5.76 18.89
N ASP A 155 -16.78 5.40 19.53
CA ASP A 155 -17.48 4.14 19.24
C ASP A 155 -18.10 4.11 17.83
N ASP A 156 -18.47 5.28 17.31
CA ASP A 156 -19.08 5.47 15.99
C ASP A 156 -18.05 5.70 14.86
N GLU A 157 -16.76 5.71 15.19
CA GLU A 157 -15.70 5.93 14.21
C GLU A 157 -15.37 4.66 13.44
N MET A 158 -15.30 4.79 12.10
CA MET A 158 -14.78 3.77 11.19
C MET A 158 -13.47 4.24 10.60
N ILE A 159 -12.53 3.30 10.38
CA ILE A 159 -11.15 3.56 9.97
C ILE A 159 -10.82 2.70 8.75
N PHE A 160 -10.35 3.33 7.66
CA PHE A 160 -10.10 2.68 6.37
C PHE A 160 -8.71 3.04 5.84
N GLY A 161 -7.98 2.04 5.32
CA GLY A 161 -6.61 2.22 4.83
C GLY A 161 -5.63 1.29 5.54
N MET A 162 -4.46 1.78 5.92
CA MET A 162 -3.36 1.08 6.58
C MET A 162 -2.56 0.13 5.68
N GLY A 163 -2.88 0.03 4.38
CA GLY A 163 -2.24 -0.93 3.47
C GLY A 163 -2.93 -2.29 3.46
N GLN A 164 -2.24 -3.32 2.96
CA GLN A 164 -2.82 -4.66 2.86
C GLN A 164 -2.41 -5.54 4.03
N TYR A 165 -3.42 -6.14 4.65
CA TYR A 165 -3.29 -7.17 5.68
C TYR A 165 -4.17 -8.35 5.29
N GLN A 166 -3.81 -9.55 5.70
CA GLN A 166 -4.58 -10.77 5.41
C GLN A 166 -5.74 -10.91 6.42
N ASP A 167 -6.68 -9.97 6.38
CA ASP A 167 -7.87 -9.96 7.23
C ASP A 167 -9.15 -9.72 6.39
N ARG A 168 -10.32 -9.99 7.00
CA ARG A 168 -11.63 -9.91 6.32
C ARG A 168 -12.32 -8.56 6.46
N HIS A 169 -11.73 -7.62 7.18
CA HIS A 169 -12.38 -6.38 7.55
C HIS A 169 -11.78 -5.19 6.81
N LEU A 170 -12.62 -4.46 6.11
CA LEU A 170 -12.25 -3.19 5.51
C LEU A 170 -12.10 -2.12 6.59
N ASN A 171 -13.07 -2.05 7.51
CA ASN A 171 -12.99 -1.19 8.68
C ASN A 171 -12.02 -1.75 9.72
N LYS A 172 -10.96 -1.01 10.02
CA LYS A 172 -9.89 -1.41 10.96
C LYS A 172 -10.21 -1.11 12.44
N LYS A 173 -11.39 -0.56 12.76
CA LYS A 173 -11.81 -0.38 14.16
C LYS A 173 -11.87 -1.72 14.87
N GLY A 174 -11.24 -1.80 16.04
CA GLY A 174 -11.08 -3.05 16.80
C GLY A 174 -9.84 -3.88 16.43
N SER A 175 -9.08 -3.50 15.40
CA SER A 175 -7.89 -4.23 14.96
C SER A 175 -6.63 -3.76 15.69
N VAL A 176 -5.66 -4.68 15.81
CA VAL A 176 -4.27 -4.41 16.18
C VAL A 176 -3.40 -4.84 15.01
N LEU A 177 -2.73 -3.89 14.39
CA LEU A 177 -1.92 -4.10 13.20
C LEU A 177 -0.44 -3.98 13.53
N GLU A 178 0.37 -4.95 13.11
CA GLU A 178 1.82 -4.82 13.14
C GLU A 178 2.26 -3.84 12.05
N LEU A 179 3.09 -2.87 12.41
CA LEU A 179 3.73 -1.96 11.45
C LEU A 179 5.04 -2.58 10.97
N ALA A 180 4.93 -3.55 10.10
CA ALA A 180 6.02 -4.27 9.45
C ALA A 180 5.54 -4.84 8.12
N HIS A 181 6.47 -5.03 7.18
CA HIS A 181 6.19 -5.77 5.96
C HIS A 181 6.47 -7.26 6.17
N ARG A 182 5.67 -8.09 5.53
CA ARG A 182 5.84 -9.56 5.44
C ARG A 182 5.29 -10.03 4.11
N ASN A 183 5.65 -11.21 3.65
CA ASN A 183 5.00 -11.79 2.50
C ASN A 183 3.47 -11.80 2.71
N SER A 184 2.73 -11.26 1.72
CA SER A 184 1.30 -10.99 1.75
C SER A 184 0.84 -9.85 2.68
N GLN A 185 1.74 -9.13 3.36
CA GLN A 185 1.43 -7.97 4.19
C GLN A 185 2.28 -6.76 3.79
N SER A 186 1.63 -5.64 3.48
CA SER A 186 2.28 -4.37 3.19
C SER A 186 1.70 -3.27 4.08
N SER A 187 2.51 -2.76 5.00
CA SER A 187 2.10 -1.74 5.98
C SER A 187 2.28 -0.35 5.40
N VAL A 188 1.17 0.35 5.15
CA VAL A 188 1.16 1.77 4.74
C VAL A 188 0.40 2.54 5.80
N PRO A 189 1.07 3.24 6.73
CA PRO A 189 0.47 3.72 7.98
C PRO A 189 -0.32 5.02 7.79
N PHE A 190 -1.21 5.04 6.81
CA PHE A 190 -2.19 6.10 6.58
C PHE A 190 -3.61 5.52 6.58
N PHE A 191 -4.53 6.26 7.20
CA PHE A 191 -5.95 5.94 7.18
C PHE A 191 -6.83 7.16 6.99
N VAL A 192 -8.06 6.91 6.50
CA VAL A 192 -9.17 7.85 6.46
C VAL A 192 -10.20 7.47 7.53
N SER A 193 -10.61 8.43 8.34
CA SER A 193 -11.65 8.27 9.36
C SER A 193 -13.00 8.77 8.86
N SER A 194 -14.09 8.04 9.22
CA SER A 194 -15.47 8.49 9.00
C SER A 194 -15.82 9.81 9.69
N ARG A 195 -14.95 10.32 10.56
CA ARG A 195 -15.07 11.61 11.23
C ARG A 195 -14.54 12.78 10.40
N GLY A 196 -14.11 12.54 9.15
CA GLY A 196 -13.67 13.57 8.20
C GLY A 196 -12.21 14.01 8.38
N TYR A 197 -11.34 13.10 8.76
CA TYR A 197 -9.91 13.34 8.79
C TYR A 197 -9.09 12.16 8.25
N GLY A 198 -7.88 12.44 7.79
CA GLY A 198 -6.86 11.45 7.48
C GLY A 198 -5.66 11.59 8.42
N PHE A 199 -5.02 10.47 8.73
CA PHE A 199 -3.88 10.44 9.64
C PHE A 199 -2.77 9.57 9.07
N LEU A 200 -1.55 10.12 8.96
CA LEU A 200 -0.33 9.41 8.60
C LEU A 200 0.60 9.32 9.81
N TRP A 201 0.94 8.11 10.22
CA TRP A 201 2.06 7.86 11.11
C TRP A 201 3.36 7.89 10.31
N ASN A 202 4.03 9.05 10.28
CA ASN A 202 5.24 9.27 9.48
C ASN A 202 6.49 8.72 10.18
N ASN A 203 6.42 7.45 10.57
CA ASN A 203 7.48 6.75 11.31
C ASN A 203 7.65 5.32 10.76
N PRO A 204 8.78 5.01 10.11
CA PRO A 204 9.00 3.70 9.48
C PRO A 204 9.50 2.61 10.44
N ALA A 205 9.55 2.89 11.73
CA ALA A 205 9.99 1.92 12.73
C ALA A 205 9.00 0.74 12.83
N ILE A 206 9.53 -0.41 13.19
CA ILE A 206 8.72 -1.54 13.62
C ILE A 206 7.90 -1.14 14.85
N GLY A 207 6.61 -1.39 14.82
CA GLY A 207 5.69 -1.00 15.89
C GLY A 207 4.31 -1.62 15.73
N THR A 208 3.32 -0.96 16.30
CA THR A 208 1.92 -1.37 16.20
C THR A 208 0.99 -0.17 16.09
N ALA A 209 -0.13 -0.37 15.39
CA ALA A 209 -1.30 0.50 15.45
C ALA A 209 -2.48 -0.30 16.02
N ALA A 210 -3.02 0.14 17.15
CA ALA A 210 -4.15 -0.48 17.83
C ALA A 210 -5.37 0.46 17.81
N PHE A 211 -6.41 0.09 17.09
CA PHE A 211 -7.65 0.87 16.96
C PHE A 211 -8.72 0.36 17.93
N GLY A 212 -8.43 0.46 19.24
CA GLY A 212 -9.31 -0.03 20.28
C GLY A 212 -10.63 0.76 20.41
N THR A 213 -11.54 0.27 21.24
CA THR A 213 -12.80 0.96 21.56
C THR A 213 -12.61 2.06 22.62
N ASN A 214 -11.56 1.96 23.44
CA ASN A 214 -11.26 2.89 24.54
C ASN A 214 -10.06 3.80 24.27
N VAL A 215 -9.18 3.43 23.36
CA VAL A 215 -7.98 4.17 22.99
C VAL A 215 -7.51 3.73 21.62
N THR A 216 -7.03 4.69 20.82
CA THR A 216 -6.24 4.42 19.62
C THR A 216 -4.77 4.64 20.00
N GLU A 217 -3.94 3.60 19.85
CA GLU A 217 -2.53 3.65 20.24
C GLU A 217 -1.61 3.32 19.08
N TRP A 218 -0.58 4.13 18.91
CA TRP A 218 0.51 3.94 17.97
C TRP A 218 1.81 3.72 18.72
N SER A 219 2.61 2.76 18.29
CA SER A 219 3.92 2.53 18.89
C SER A 219 5.03 2.41 17.85
N ALA A 220 6.25 2.76 18.25
CA ALA A 220 7.49 2.47 17.53
C ALA A 220 8.50 1.87 18.50
N LYS A 221 9.13 0.76 18.13
CA LYS A 221 10.11 0.09 18.99
C LYS A 221 11.40 0.87 19.13
N SER A 222 11.81 1.61 18.08
CA SER A 222 13.02 2.43 18.09
C SER A 222 12.84 3.63 17.15
N THR A 223 13.00 4.85 17.68
CA THR A 223 12.88 6.07 16.90
C THR A 223 13.61 7.22 17.55
N LYS A 224 13.89 8.30 16.81
CA LYS A 224 14.44 9.56 17.32
C LYS A 224 13.34 10.55 17.76
N LYS A 225 12.15 10.46 17.15
CA LYS A 225 11.06 11.43 17.32
C LYS A 225 9.69 10.82 17.12
N LEU A 226 8.67 11.46 17.67
CA LEU A 226 7.29 11.36 17.18
C LEU A 226 7.17 12.18 15.91
N ASP A 227 6.50 11.67 14.90
CA ASP A 227 6.17 12.38 13.66
C ASP A 227 4.88 11.84 13.08
N TYR A 228 3.87 12.70 12.94
CA TYR A 228 2.63 12.36 12.24
C TYR A 228 2.05 13.57 11.50
N PHE A 229 1.31 13.27 10.45
CA PHE A 229 0.57 14.24 9.65
C PHE A 229 -0.92 13.97 9.82
N ILE A 230 -1.73 15.03 9.90
CA ILE A 230 -3.18 14.97 10.00
C ILE A 230 -3.81 15.99 9.07
N THR A 231 -4.84 15.57 8.33
CA THR A 231 -5.56 16.43 7.37
C THR A 231 -7.06 16.31 7.58
N ALA A 232 -7.80 17.40 7.31
CA ALA A 232 -9.26 17.41 7.34
C ALA A 232 -9.84 17.55 5.93
N GLY A 233 -11.02 16.98 5.70
CA GLY A 233 -11.76 17.08 4.44
C GLY A 233 -13.27 16.98 4.66
N ASP A 234 -14.06 17.55 3.74
CA ASP A 234 -15.51 17.36 3.74
C ASP A 234 -15.90 16.00 3.17
N THR A 235 -15.02 15.42 2.33
CA THR A 235 -15.18 14.13 1.69
C THR A 235 -13.89 13.29 1.83
N PRO A 236 -13.97 11.96 1.70
CA PRO A 236 -12.78 11.11 1.60
C PRO A 236 -11.84 11.53 0.46
N ALA A 237 -12.38 12.03 -0.65
CA ALA A 237 -11.58 12.50 -1.79
C ALA A 237 -10.74 13.76 -1.43
N ASP A 238 -11.27 14.69 -0.63
CA ASP A 238 -10.49 15.83 -0.14
C ASP A 238 -9.30 15.38 0.70
N ILE A 239 -9.54 14.38 1.55
CA ILE A 239 -8.52 13.82 2.45
C ILE A 239 -7.40 13.12 1.65
N GLU A 240 -7.77 12.27 0.68
CA GLU A 240 -6.81 11.59 -0.20
C GLU A 240 -6.01 12.57 -1.06
N ALA A 241 -6.66 13.61 -1.59
CA ALA A 241 -6.00 14.66 -2.37
C ALA A 241 -4.95 15.43 -1.54
N ASN A 242 -5.25 15.75 -0.28
CA ASN A 242 -4.34 16.42 0.63
C ASN A 242 -3.16 15.50 1.01
N TYR A 243 -3.44 14.23 1.34
CA TYR A 243 -2.43 13.24 1.70
C TYR A 243 -1.46 12.96 0.53
N THR A 244 -2.01 12.73 -0.67
CA THR A 244 -1.17 12.42 -1.83
C THR A 244 -0.40 13.66 -2.33
N ALA A 245 -0.91 14.86 -2.11
CA ALA A 245 -0.14 16.09 -2.33
C ALA A 245 1.05 16.22 -1.37
N ALA A 246 0.89 15.78 -0.11
CA ALA A 246 1.94 15.83 0.91
C ALA A 246 3.00 14.72 0.75
N THR A 247 2.66 13.57 0.16
CA THR A 247 3.57 12.40 0.04
C THR A 247 4.02 12.11 -1.38
N GLY A 248 3.48 12.81 -2.35
CA GLY A 248 3.70 12.61 -3.78
C GLY A 248 2.60 11.76 -4.41
N ARG A 249 2.21 12.10 -5.64
CA ARG A 249 1.20 11.39 -6.43
C ARG A 249 1.82 10.33 -7.33
N THR A 250 1.03 9.32 -7.66
CA THR A 250 1.43 8.31 -8.65
C THR A 250 1.60 8.96 -10.03
N PRO A 251 2.58 8.56 -10.85
CA PRO A 251 2.65 8.96 -12.25
C PRO A 251 1.45 8.48 -13.06
N MET A 252 1.34 8.90 -14.32
CA MET A 252 0.34 8.33 -15.22
C MET A 252 0.71 6.87 -15.56
N MET A 253 -0.28 5.96 -15.48
CA MET A 253 -0.09 4.55 -15.82
C MET A 253 0.28 4.39 -17.30
N PRO A 254 1.36 3.67 -17.65
CA PRO A 254 1.64 3.28 -19.03
C PRO A 254 0.51 2.43 -19.64
N GLU A 255 0.31 2.55 -20.95
CA GLU A 255 -0.77 1.84 -21.65
C GLU A 255 -0.73 0.32 -21.45
N TYR A 256 0.45 -0.30 -21.44
CA TYR A 256 0.58 -1.74 -21.20
C TYR A 256 0.16 -2.16 -19.78
N GLY A 257 0.15 -1.25 -18.81
CA GLY A 257 -0.35 -1.49 -17.46
C GLY A 257 -1.89 -1.60 -17.38
N MET A 258 -2.60 -1.09 -18.38
CA MET A 258 -4.07 -1.07 -18.39
C MET A 258 -4.71 -2.32 -18.97
N GLY A 259 -3.97 -3.13 -19.74
CA GLY A 259 -4.45 -4.34 -20.38
C GLY A 259 -4.12 -5.61 -19.60
N TYR A 260 -4.03 -6.75 -20.32
CA TYR A 260 -3.83 -8.07 -19.73
C TYR A 260 -2.35 -8.46 -19.70
N TRP A 261 -1.91 -8.98 -18.55
CA TRP A 261 -0.58 -9.53 -18.31
C TRP A 261 -0.65 -11.05 -18.14
N GLN A 262 0.18 -11.78 -18.87
CA GLN A 262 0.33 -13.22 -18.73
C GLN A 262 1.57 -13.56 -17.94
N CYS A 263 1.40 -14.36 -16.90
CA CYS A 263 2.47 -14.90 -16.08
C CYS A 263 2.12 -16.30 -15.58
N LYS A 264 3.13 -17.07 -15.22
CA LYS A 264 3.02 -18.27 -14.41
C LYS A 264 4.31 -18.48 -13.63
N LEU A 265 4.30 -19.29 -12.61
CA LEU A 265 5.49 -19.83 -11.96
C LEU A 265 5.85 -21.15 -12.64
N ARG A 266 6.81 -21.18 -13.52
CA ARG A 266 7.50 -20.15 -14.28
C ARG A 266 7.70 -20.60 -15.74
N TYR A 267 7.87 -19.69 -16.66
CA TYR A 267 8.41 -19.99 -17.99
C TYR A 267 9.91 -20.24 -17.84
N ARG A 268 10.36 -21.43 -18.22
CA ARG A 268 11.73 -21.90 -17.94
C ARG A 268 12.72 -21.49 -19.02
N THR A 269 12.23 -21.30 -20.25
CA THR A 269 13.08 -20.99 -21.38
C THR A 269 12.48 -19.86 -22.23
N GLN A 270 13.34 -19.21 -22.99
CA GLN A 270 12.96 -18.20 -23.98
C GLN A 270 11.91 -18.73 -24.96
N GLU A 271 12.06 -19.96 -25.46
CA GLU A 271 11.13 -20.55 -26.44
C GLU A 271 9.78 -20.87 -25.79
N GLU A 272 9.74 -21.37 -24.54
CA GLU A 272 8.49 -21.59 -23.82
C GLU A 272 7.70 -20.29 -23.70
N LEU A 273 8.33 -19.19 -23.27
CA LEU A 273 7.70 -17.87 -23.13
C LEU A 273 7.19 -17.35 -24.48
N LEU A 274 8.04 -17.40 -25.51
CA LEU A 274 7.65 -16.94 -26.86
C LEU A 274 6.50 -17.77 -27.45
N SER A 275 6.47 -19.08 -27.19
CA SER A 275 5.38 -19.96 -27.67
C SER A 275 4.03 -19.53 -27.13
N VAL A 276 3.97 -19.07 -25.87
CA VAL A 276 2.75 -18.55 -25.25
C VAL A 276 2.32 -17.23 -25.90
N ALA A 277 3.24 -16.28 -26.08
CA ALA A 277 2.92 -15.01 -26.71
C ALA A 277 2.43 -15.19 -28.17
N ARG A 278 3.09 -16.08 -28.93
CA ARG A 278 2.67 -16.46 -30.30
C ARG A 278 1.27 -17.09 -30.30
N GLU A 279 0.97 -17.96 -29.34
CA GLU A 279 -0.33 -18.61 -29.24
C GLU A 279 -1.44 -17.62 -28.86
N MET A 280 -1.19 -16.66 -27.96
CA MET A 280 -2.10 -15.55 -27.68
C MET A 280 -2.45 -14.80 -28.97
N LYS A 281 -1.45 -14.43 -29.77
CA LYS A 281 -1.66 -13.72 -31.05
C LYS A 281 -2.36 -14.58 -32.08
N ARG A 282 -2.02 -15.88 -32.20
CA ARG A 282 -2.69 -16.84 -33.11
C ARG A 282 -4.18 -16.97 -32.80
N ARG A 283 -4.56 -16.92 -31.51
CA ARG A 283 -5.96 -16.95 -31.07
C ARG A 283 -6.66 -15.60 -31.17
N GLY A 284 -5.94 -14.53 -31.52
CA GLY A 284 -6.47 -13.17 -31.55
C GLY A 284 -6.82 -12.62 -30.17
N LEU A 285 -6.12 -13.08 -29.12
CA LEU A 285 -6.35 -12.65 -27.74
C LEU A 285 -5.52 -11.42 -27.40
N PRO A 286 -6.06 -10.47 -26.61
CA PRO A 286 -5.30 -9.36 -26.05
C PRO A 286 -4.16 -9.86 -25.17
N LEU A 287 -3.00 -9.25 -25.32
CA LEU A 287 -1.83 -9.45 -24.44
C LEU A 287 -0.99 -8.18 -24.48
N ASP A 288 -0.85 -7.51 -23.34
CA ASP A 288 -0.07 -6.27 -23.20
C ASP A 288 1.31 -6.52 -22.61
N ALA A 289 1.44 -7.48 -21.71
CA ALA A 289 2.73 -7.85 -21.12
C ALA A 289 2.85 -9.35 -20.87
N ILE A 290 4.08 -9.86 -20.93
CA ILE A 290 4.43 -11.23 -20.52
C ILE A 290 5.62 -11.17 -19.55
N VAL A 291 5.58 -12.03 -18.52
CA VAL A 291 6.50 -11.95 -17.39
C VAL A 291 7.52 -13.08 -17.43
N VAL A 292 8.79 -12.71 -17.34
CA VAL A 292 9.91 -13.58 -17.03
C VAL A 292 10.07 -13.60 -15.51
N ASP A 293 9.67 -14.70 -14.90
CA ASP A 293 9.69 -14.87 -13.45
C ASP A 293 11.11 -15.21 -12.95
N PHE A 294 11.27 -15.35 -11.61
CA PHE A 294 12.54 -15.68 -10.97
C PHE A 294 13.21 -16.95 -11.52
N PHE A 295 14.49 -17.14 -11.18
CA PHE A 295 15.35 -18.21 -11.71
C PHE A 295 15.48 -18.29 -13.24
N HIS A 296 15.32 -17.14 -13.91
CA HIS A 296 15.86 -16.94 -15.26
C HIS A 296 17.36 -16.63 -15.22
N TRP A 297 17.92 -16.42 -14.04
CA TRP A 297 19.34 -16.25 -13.72
C TRP A 297 19.98 -17.54 -13.26
N THR A 298 21.31 -17.63 -13.31
CA THR A 298 22.06 -18.77 -12.76
C THR A 298 22.01 -18.76 -11.24
N ARG A 299 22.34 -17.62 -10.61
CA ARG A 299 22.36 -17.42 -9.16
C ARG A 299 21.64 -16.13 -8.78
N GLN A 300 21.05 -16.11 -7.60
CA GLN A 300 20.49 -14.90 -7.02
C GLN A 300 21.59 -13.83 -6.94
N GLY A 301 21.27 -12.63 -7.42
CA GLY A 301 22.21 -11.51 -7.45
C GLY A 301 23.13 -11.43 -8.68
N ASP A 302 23.07 -12.37 -9.62
CA ASP A 302 23.80 -12.26 -10.89
C ASP A 302 23.21 -11.19 -11.81
N PHE A 303 21.94 -10.86 -11.64
CA PHE A 303 21.20 -9.83 -12.42
C PHE A 303 21.36 -9.99 -13.92
N ARG A 304 21.22 -11.21 -14.45
CA ARG A 304 21.36 -11.51 -15.88
C ARG A 304 20.66 -12.81 -16.24
N PHE A 305 20.29 -12.93 -17.52
CA PHE A 305 19.74 -14.17 -18.06
C PHE A 305 20.76 -15.30 -18.04
N GLU A 306 20.30 -16.52 -17.71
CA GLU A 306 21.07 -17.75 -17.88
C GLU A 306 21.16 -18.09 -19.37
N PRO A 307 22.37 -18.10 -19.97
CA PRO A 307 22.50 -18.21 -21.43
C PRO A 307 22.02 -19.54 -22.02
N ARG A 308 21.98 -20.62 -21.23
CA ARG A 308 21.50 -21.95 -21.68
C ARG A 308 20.00 -21.90 -22.00
N ASP A 309 19.23 -21.26 -21.14
CA ASP A 309 17.77 -21.24 -21.20
C ASP A 309 17.23 -19.98 -21.90
N TRP A 310 18.02 -18.92 -21.90
CA TRP A 310 17.73 -17.62 -22.52
C TRP A 310 18.86 -17.20 -23.47
N PRO A 311 19.04 -17.93 -24.62
CA PRO A 311 20.24 -17.77 -25.45
C PRO A 311 20.31 -16.46 -26.22
N ASN A 312 19.20 -15.78 -26.47
CA ASN A 312 19.16 -14.51 -27.21
C ASN A 312 18.06 -13.58 -26.70
N PRO A 313 18.26 -12.94 -25.53
CA PRO A 313 17.26 -12.02 -24.95
C PRO A 313 16.87 -10.86 -25.87
N GLN A 314 17.80 -10.33 -26.66
CA GLN A 314 17.51 -9.26 -27.62
C GLN A 314 16.47 -9.71 -28.65
N ALA A 315 16.67 -10.86 -29.30
CA ALA A 315 15.69 -11.36 -30.28
C ALA A 315 14.34 -11.66 -29.65
N MET A 316 14.31 -12.15 -28.41
CA MET A 316 13.07 -12.38 -27.67
C MET A 316 12.31 -11.07 -27.46
N VAL A 317 12.96 -10.04 -26.95
CA VAL A 317 12.34 -8.74 -26.68
C VAL A 317 11.89 -8.07 -27.98
N ASP A 318 12.70 -8.14 -29.05
CA ASP A 318 12.35 -7.58 -30.36
C ASP A 318 11.08 -8.27 -30.93
N GLU A 319 10.98 -9.60 -30.81
CA GLU A 319 9.81 -10.35 -31.26
C GLU A 319 8.56 -10.00 -30.45
N LEU A 320 8.65 -9.93 -29.10
CA LEU A 320 7.55 -9.52 -28.24
C LEU A 320 7.09 -8.10 -28.55
N LYS A 321 8.02 -7.18 -28.72
CA LYS A 321 7.73 -5.79 -29.09
C LYS A 321 7.06 -5.67 -30.47
N ALA A 322 7.48 -6.49 -31.43
CA ALA A 322 6.83 -6.54 -32.75
C ALA A 322 5.37 -7.05 -32.66
N MET A 323 5.06 -7.85 -31.63
CA MET A 323 3.69 -8.27 -31.30
C MET A 323 2.93 -7.24 -30.44
N GLY A 324 3.54 -6.12 -30.03
CA GLY A 324 2.95 -5.13 -29.12
C GLY A 324 2.88 -5.64 -27.69
N VAL A 325 3.81 -6.48 -27.25
CA VAL A 325 3.84 -7.08 -25.92
C VAL A 325 5.07 -6.57 -25.15
N GLU A 326 4.86 -6.00 -23.97
CA GLU A 326 5.94 -5.56 -23.08
C GLU A 326 6.52 -6.76 -22.31
N THR A 327 7.84 -6.73 -22.12
CA THR A 327 8.54 -7.76 -21.33
C THR A 327 8.75 -7.28 -19.91
N VAL A 328 8.25 -8.04 -18.94
CA VAL A 328 8.47 -7.79 -17.52
C VAL A 328 9.46 -8.80 -16.98
N VAL A 329 10.49 -8.35 -16.23
CA VAL A 329 11.52 -9.24 -15.67
C VAL A 329 11.52 -9.13 -14.15
N SER A 330 11.46 -10.29 -13.48
CA SER A 330 11.59 -10.39 -12.03
C SER A 330 13.03 -10.10 -11.61
N VAL A 331 13.19 -9.30 -10.57
CA VAL A 331 14.48 -9.02 -9.92
C VAL A 331 14.31 -9.24 -8.43
N TRP A 332 15.22 -10.02 -7.84
CA TRP A 332 15.28 -10.24 -6.40
C TRP A 332 16.40 -9.43 -5.77
N PRO A 333 16.24 -8.91 -4.56
CA PRO A 333 17.28 -8.12 -3.88
C PRO A 333 18.32 -9.01 -3.20
N THR A 334 18.18 -10.32 -3.29
CA THR A 334 19.05 -11.31 -2.66
C THR A 334 20.29 -11.58 -3.49
N ILE A 335 21.44 -11.63 -2.82
CA ILE A 335 22.77 -11.85 -3.41
C ILE A 335 23.36 -13.13 -2.80
N ASP A 336 23.48 -14.18 -3.60
CA ASP A 336 24.15 -15.44 -3.19
C ASP A 336 25.65 -15.17 -2.97
N GLU A 337 26.24 -15.80 -1.93
CA GLU A 337 27.69 -15.66 -1.62
C GLU A 337 28.62 -16.08 -2.76
N LYS A 338 28.11 -16.85 -3.72
CA LYS A 338 28.82 -17.28 -4.93
C LYS A 338 28.42 -16.51 -6.18
N SER A 339 27.54 -15.49 -6.06
CA SER A 339 27.21 -14.59 -7.17
C SER A 339 28.46 -13.84 -7.65
N VAL A 340 28.49 -13.57 -8.96
CA VAL A 340 29.59 -12.78 -9.57
C VAL A 340 29.71 -11.37 -8.98
N ASN A 341 28.65 -10.85 -8.38
CA ASN A 341 28.59 -9.51 -7.80
C ASN A 341 28.89 -9.48 -6.30
N PHE A 342 28.84 -10.63 -5.59
CA PHE A 342 28.95 -10.67 -4.14
C PHE A 342 30.25 -10.07 -3.61
N GLY A 343 31.39 -10.46 -4.18
CA GLY A 343 32.72 -10.00 -3.71
C GLY A 343 32.83 -8.48 -3.70
N GLU A 344 32.48 -7.83 -4.82
CA GLU A 344 32.50 -6.37 -4.93
C GLU A 344 31.48 -5.71 -3.99
N MET A 345 30.27 -6.23 -3.91
CA MET A 345 29.22 -5.66 -3.05
C MET A 345 29.61 -5.75 -1.57
N ALA A 346 30.19 -6.87 -1.14
CA ALA A 346 30.66 -7.08 0.23
C ALA A 346 31.84 -6.14 0.57
N GLU A 347 32.82 -6.00 -0.32
CA GLU A 347 33.98 -5.11 -0.14
C GLU A 347 33.57 -3.64 -0.01
N ARG A 348 32.57 -3.23 -0.79
CA ARG A 348 32.06 -1.83 -0.80
C ARG A 348 30.99 -1.57 0.26
N GLY A 349 30.59 -2.55 1.06
CA GLY A 349 29.56 -2.37 2.10
C GLY A 349 28.17 -2.08 1.54
N LEU A 350 27.79 -2.72 0.42
CA LEU A 350 26.51 -2.51 -0.27
C LEU A 350 25.42 -3.50 0.18
N LEU A 351 25.74 -4.37 1.13
CA LEU A 351 24.84 -5.41 1.64
C LEU A 351 24.31 -5.03 3.03
N VAL A 352 23.11 -5.50 3.35
CA VAL A 352 22.56 -5.45 4.71
C VAL A 352 23.51 -6.21 5.64
N THR A 353 23.80 -5.61 6.81
CA THR A 353 24.70 -6.20 7.81
C THR A 353 23.92 -6.64 9.05
N ALA A 354 24.60 -7.39 9.94
CA ALA A 354 24.02 -7.84 11.19
C ALA A 354 24.96 -7.48 12.36
N ASP A 355 24.39 -7.13 13.52
CA ASP A 355 25.16 -6.87 14.72
C ASP A 355 25.75 -8.13 15.34
N ARG A 356 25.07 -9.24 15.14
CA ARG A 356 25.44 -10.53 15.72
C ARG A 356 25.37 -11.62 14.65
N SER A 357 26.32 -12.56 14.72
CA SER A 357 26.35 -13.70 13.82
C SER A 357 26.60 -13.30 12.35
N ASN A 358 26.20 -14.12 11.43
CA ASN A 358 26.34 -13.93 10.00
C ASN A 358 25.11 -13.17 9.46
N ALA A 359 25.33 -12.28 8.50
CA ALA A 359 24.26 -11.52 7.84
C ALA A 359 23.55 -12.34 6.73
N ILE A 360 23.71 -13.66 6.70
CA ILE A 360 22.89 -14.53 5.83
C ILE A 360 21.45 -14.45 6.32
N VAL A 361 20.59 -13.94 5.46
CA VAL A 361 19.20 -13.60 5.80
C VAL A 361 18.17 -14.53 5.18
N MET A 362 18.58 -15.28 4.15
CA MET A 362 17.76 -16.29 3.50
C MET A 362 18.66 -17.46 3.07
N THR A 363 18.24 -18.69 3.36
CA THR A 363 18.95 -19.90 2.97
C THR A 363 18.24 -20.71 1.88
N TRP A 364 17.14 -20.18 1.35
CA TRP A 364 16.39 -20.84 0.29
C TRP A 364 17.12 -20.71 -1.05
N MET A 365 17.49 -21.85 -1.63
CA MET A 365 18.22 -21.95 -2.91
C MET A 365 19.58 -21.21 -2.94
N GLY A 366 20.25 -21.12 -1.80
CA GLY A 366 21.55 -20.50 -1.63
C GLY A 366 21.75 -19.89 -0.24
N ASN A 367 22.96 -19.40 0.05
CA ASN A 367 23.24 -18.55 1.21
C ASN A 367 23.21 -17.10 0.73
N THR A 368 22.14 -16.38 1.01
CA THR A 368 21.93 -15.06 0.43
C THR A 368 21.97 -13.93 1.44
N PHE A 369 22.35 -12.78 0.94
CA PHE A 369 22.35 -11.48 1.61
C PHE A 369 21.41 -10.55 0.84
N PHE A 370 20.74 -9.63 1.52
CA PHE A 370 20.01 -8.57 0.81
C PHE A 370 20.97 -7.42 0.44
N PHE A 371 20.88 -6.87 -0.76
CA PHE A 371 21.50 -5.57 -0.99
C PHE A 371 20.80 -4.51 -0.14
N ASP A 372 21.54 -3.51 0.31
CA ASP A 372 20.96 -2.45 1.13
C ASP A 372 20.26 -1.41 0.25
N ALA A 373 18.94 -1.56 0.07
CA ALA A 373 18.14 -0.63 -0.73
C ALA A 373 18.04 0.78 -0.13
N THR A 374 18.49 0.98 1.11
CA THR A 374 18.57 2.32 1.74
C THR A 374 19.89 3.02 1.41
N ASN A 375 20.87 2.31 0.86
CA ASN A 375 22.17 2.84 0.48
C ASN A 375 22.18 3.32 -0.99
N PRO A 376 22.37 4.63 -1.26
CA PRO A 376 22.38 5.17 -2.62
C PRO A 376 23.45 4.52 -3.53
N GLU A 377 24.58 4.12 -2.96
CA GLU A 377 25.65 3.46 -3.73
C GLU A 377 25.23 2.03 -4.12
N ALA A 378 24.54 1.32 -3.24
CA ALA A 378 23.98 0.00 -3.54
C ALA A 378 22.87 0.09 -4.60
N GLN A 379 22.00 1.10 -4.52
CA GLN A 379 21.00 1.37 -5.55
C GLN A 379 21.65 1.58 -6.92
N THR A 380 22.67 2.44 -6.99
CA THR A 380 23.43 2.68 -8.23
C THR A 380 24.04 1.40 -8.78
N PHE A 381 24.68 0.60 -7.93
CA PHE A 381 25.31 -0.66 -8.33
C PHE A 381 24.29 -1.63 -8.94
N VAL A 382 23.17 -1.88 -8.24
CA VAL A 382 22.14 -2.82 -8.70
C VAL A 382 21.49 -2.34 -9.99
N TRP A 383 21.18 -1.04 -10.09
CA TRP A 383 20.66 -0.48 -11.33
C TRP A 383 21.64 -0.65 -12.52
N GLU A 384 22.91 -0.37 -12.34
CA GLU A 384 23.91 -0.51 -13.44
C GLU A 384 24.04 -1.98 -13.89
N GLN A 385 23.93 -2.96 -12.99
CA GLN A 385 23.88 -4.37 -13.39
C GLN A 385 22.61 -4.68 -14.19
N CYS A 386 21.44 -4.22 -13.73
CA CYS A 386 20.18 -4.42 -14.44
C CYS A 386 20.13 -3.64 -15.77
N LYS A 387 20.69 -2.43 -15.81
CA LYS A 387 20.81 -1.64 -17.04
C LYS A 387 21.63 -2.38 -18.08
N LYS A 388 22.79 -2.90 -17.70
CA LYS A 388 23.68 -3.66 -18.56
C LYS A 388 23.07 -4.99 -19.04
N ASN A 389 22.27 -5.68 -18.21
CA ASN A 389 21.89 -7.06 -18.48
C ASN A 389 20.41 -7.26 -18.86
N TYR A 390 19.57 -6.23 -18.66
CA TYR A 390 18.14 -6.26 -19.00
C TYR A 390 17.71 -5.03 -19.82
N TYR A 391 17.92 -3.82 -19.30
CA TYR A 391 17.46 -2.59 -19.96
C TYR A 391 18.07 -2.42 -21.35
N GLN A 392 19.32 -2.80 -21.56
CA GLN A 392 19.97 -2.73 -22.89
C GLN A 392 19.23 -3.51 -23.99
N TYR A 393 18.45 -4.55 -23.62
CA TYR A 393 17.62 -5.33 -24.54
C TYR A 393 16.26 -4.69 -24.79
N GLY A 394 15.95 -3.56 -24.14
CA GLY A 394 14.67 -2.85 -24.24
C GLY A 394 13.64 -3.22 -23.17
N ILE A 395 14.04 -3.92 -22.10
CA ILE A 395 13.19 -4.26 -20.94
C ILE A 395 13.10 -3.05 -20.03
N ARG A 396 11.89 -2.54 -19.78
CA ARG A 396 11.62 -1.31 -19.03
C ARG A 396 10.72 -1.51 -17.83
N CYS A 397 10.08 -2.66 -17.72
CA CYS A 397 9.21 -3.01 -16.60
C CYS A 397 9.87 -4.11 -15.76
N PHE A 398 9.98 -3.87 -14.45
CA PHE A 398 10.64 -4.79 -13.52
C PHE A 398 9.66 -5.25 -12.44
N TRP A 399 9.79 -6.51 -12.07
CA TRP A 399 9.09 -7.08 -10.91
C TRP A 399 10.08 -7.17 -9.75
N LEU A 400 9.94 -6.26 -8.79
CA LEU A 400 10.79 -6.12 -7.61
C LEU A 400 10.21 -6.97 -6.47
N ASP A 401 10.56 -8.24 -6.48
CA ASP A 401 10.10 -9.22 -5.49
C ASP A 401 10.95 -9.18 -4.22
N GLU A 402 10.58 -9.91 -3.17
CA GLU A 402 11.29 -9.99 -1.87
C GLU A 402 11.51 -8.62 -1.20
N SER A 403 10.65 -7.64 -1.47
CA SER A 403 10.88 -6.22 -1.18
C SER A 403 10.55 -5.78 0.24
N GLU A 404 10.16 -6.67 1.15
CA GLU A 404 9.88 -6.39 2.58
C GLU A 404 11.08 -5.80 3.34
N PRO A 405 12.33 -6.34 3.30
CA PRO A 405 12.84 -7.61 2.75
C PRO A 405 12.36 -8.85 3.53
N GLU A 406 12.19 -9.99 2.82
CA GLU A 406 11.74 -11.25 3.41
C GLU A 406 12.86 -11.96 4.16
N TYR A 407 13.06 -11.59 5.40
CA TYR A 407 14.06 -12.22 6.26
C TYR A 407 13.60 -13.58 6.79
N GLY A 408 14.49 -14.53 6.81
CA GLY A 408 14.24 -15.80 7.46
C GLY A 408 15.27 -16.13 8.56
N PRO A 409 15.07 -15.70 9.82
CA PRO A 409 13.86 -15.11 10.44
C PRO A 409 13.79 -13.58 10.37
N TYR A 410 12.62 -13.04 10.66
CA TYR A 410 12.41 -11.59 10.82
C TYR A 410 12.99 -11.08 12.16
N ASP A 411 14.32 -11.09 12.29
CA ASP A 411 15.05 -10.59 13.46
C ASP A 411 15.46 -9.12 13.26
N PHE A 412 14.46 -8.23 13.29
CA PHE A 412 14.68 -6.81 13.09
C PHE A 412 15.64 -6.15 14.09
N ASP A 413 15.85 -6.75 15.26
CA ASP A 413 16.81 -6.25 16.27
C ASP A 413 18.25 -6.38 15.78
N ASN A 414 18.52 -7.33 14.89
CA ASN A 414 19.85 -7.74 14.48
C ASN A 414 20.36 -7.03 13.23
N TYR A 415 19.48 -6.64 12.30
CA TYR A 415 19.89 -6.11 11.01
C TYR A 415 20.16 -4.61 11.02
N ARG A 416 21.13 -4.21 10.18
CA ARG A 416 21.60 -2.82 10.04
C ARG A 416 21.63 -2.45 8.56
N TYR A 417 21.03 -1.29 8.27
CA TYR A 417 21.04 -0.63 6.98
C TYR A 417 21.92 0.61 7.01
N TYR A 418 22.23 1.14 5.87
CA TYR A 418 22.84 2.46 5.71
C TYR A 418 22.01 3.56 6.39
N ALA A 419 20.70 3.50 6.25
CA ALA A 419 19.77 4.45 6.91
C ALA A 419 19.70 4.30 8.44
N GLY A 420 20.16 3.19 9.02
CA GLY A 420 20.13 2.93 10.45
C GLY A 420 19.73 1.51 10.85
N PRO A 421 19.40 1.29 12.13
CA PRO A 421 18.93 -0.01 12.61
C PRO A 421 17.62 -0.43 11.93
N ALA A 422 17.45 -1.72 11.65
CA ALA A 422 16.22 -2.22 11.02
C ALA A 422 14.97 -1.91 11.85
N LEU A 423 15.02 -2.01 13.16
CA LEU A 423 13.92 -1.60 14.03
C LEU A 423 13.42 -0.17 13.77
N GLN A 424 14.30 0.71 13.29
CA GLN A 424 14.02 2.13 13.10
C GLN A 424 13.53 2.47 11.70
N CYS A 425 13.98 1.73 10.66
CA CYS A 425 13.80 2.18 9.28
C CYS A 425 13.46 1.06 8.27
N THR A 426 13.29 -0.20 8.68
CA THR A 426 13.09 -1.30 7.73
C THR A 426 11.90 -1.10 6.80
N ASN A 427 10.82 -0.46 7.28
CA ASN A 427 9.63 -0.23 6.45
C ASN A 427 9.88 0.71 5.26
N THR A 428 11.02 1.39 5.18
CA THR A 428 11.42 2.18 4.00
C THR A 428 12.19 1.38 2.96
N TYR A 429 12.52 0.13 3.23
CA TYR A 429 13.25 -0.71 2.28
C TYR A 429 12.57 -0.80 0.91
N PRO A 430 11.24 -1.11 0.82
CA PRO A 430 10.55 -1.14 -0.47
C PRO A 430 10.53 0.22 -1.19
N VAL A 431 10.55 1.33 -0.45
CA VAL A 431 10.65 2.69 -1.04
C VAL A 431 12.00 2.86 -1.72
N GLY A 432 13.08 2.49 -1.05
CA GLY A 432 14.46 2.56 -1.60
C GLY A 432 14.63 1.64 -2.81
N TYR A 433 14.05 0.45 -2.76
CA TYR A 433 14.12 -0.51 -3.84
C TYR A 433 13.36 -0.02 -5.10
N ALA A 434 12.12 0.46 -4.93
CA ALA A 434 11.36 1.05 -6.03
C ALA A 434 12.04 2.31 -6.59
N LYS A 435 12.57 3.17 -5.71
CA LYS A 435 13.31 4.38 -6.09
C LYS A 435 14.53 4.06 -6.95
N CYS A 436 15.28 3.01 -6.62
CA CYS A 436 16.45 2.56 -7.39
C CYS A 436 16.12 2.37 -8.88
N PHE A 437 15.04 1.66 -9.18
CA PHE A 437 14.62 1.41 -10.56
C PHE A 437 13.94 2.61 -11.22
N TYR A 438 13.13 3.34 -10.45
CA TYR A 438 12.47 4.56 -10.95
C TYR A 438 13.50 5.62 -11.38
N ASP A 439 14.45 5.94 -10.52
CA ASP A 439 15.47 6.94 -10.80
C ASP A 439 16.37 6.49 -11.97
N GLY A 440 16.79 5.23 -11.94
CA GLY A 440 17.61 4.67 -13.01
C GLY A 440 16.94 4.70 -14.39
N LEU A 441 15.65 4.37 -14.46
CA LEU A 441 14.86 4.47 -15.70
C LEU A 441 14.69 5.94 -16.14
N ARG A 442 14.40 6.83 -15.18
CA ARG A 442 14.31 8.28 -15.45
C ARG A 442 15.61 8.85 -16.00
N GLU A 443 16.73 8.50 -15.41
CA GLU A 443 18.07 8.91 -15.88
C GLU A 443 18.40 8.34 -17.26
N ALA A 444 17.88 7.15 -17.58
CA ALA A 444 17.98 6.56 -18.90
C ALA A 444 17.04 7.20 -19.95
N GLY A 445 16.16 8.13 -19.53
CA GLY A 445 15.27 8.90 -20.41
C GLY A 445 13.83 8.35 -20.49
N GLU A 446 13.46 7.35 -19.67
CA GLU A 446 12.12 6.80 -19.69
C GLU A 446 11.13 7.74 -18.98
N THR A 447 9.93 7.83 -19.53
CA THR A 447 8.82 8.65 -18.99
C THR A 447 7.61 7.80 -18.59
N GLU A 448 7.45 6.64 -19.21
CA GLU A 448 6.38 5.67 -18.95
C GLU A 448 6.95 4.54 -18.09
N ILE A 449 6.96 4.74 -16.78
CA ILE A 449 7.59 3.82 -15.81
C ILE A 449 6.52 3.12 -15.00
N LEU A 450 6.71 1.82 -14.81
CA LEU A 450 5.94 0.97 -13.91
C LEU A 450 6.84 -0.12 -13.36
N SER A 451 6.81 -0.33 -12.05
CA SER A 451 7.43 -1.50 -11.40
C SER A 451 6.41 -2.24 -10.54
N LEU A 452 6.36 -3.57 -10.71
CA LEU A 452 5.58 -4.45 -9.83
C LEU A 452 6.39 -4.70 -8.55
N VAL A 453 5.84 -4.40 -7.37
CA VAL A 453 6.57 -4.43 -6.09
C VAL A 453 5.72 -5.16 -5.04
N ARG A 454 6.30 -6.09 -4.27
CA ARG A 454 5.53 -6.87 -3.29
C ARG A 454 5.04 -6.03 -2.11
N CYS A 455 5.82 -5.04 -1.67
CA CYS A 455 5.47 -4.15 -0.58
C CYS A 455 5.61 -2.68 -0.96
N ALA A 456 4.85 -1.83 -0.28
CA ALA A 456 4.93 -0.38 -0.34
C ALA A 456 4.81 0.22 1.06
N TRP A 457 5.43 1.37 1.26
CA TRP A 457 5.21 2.23 2.42
C TRP A 457 4.69 3.60 1.94
N ALA A 458 4.24 4.46 2.86
CA ALA A 458 3.78 5.80 2.51
C ALA A 458 4.79 6.55 1.65
N GLY A 459 4.36 7.14 0.55
CA GLY A 459 5.21 7.83 -0.42
C GLY A 459 5.83 6.93 -1.51
N SER A 460 5.61 5.61 -1.49
CA SER A 460 6.06 4.72 -2.56
C SER A 460 5.40 5.02 -3.90
N GLN A 461 4.14 5.47 -3.90
CA GLN A 461 3.35 5.69 -5.11
C GLN A 461 4.03 6.63 -6.12
N LYS A 462 4.80 7.62 -5.67
CA LYS A 462 5.51 8.55 -6.56
C LYS A 462 6.61 7.90 -7.39
N TYR A 463 7.02 6.68 -7.04
CA TYR A 463 8.01 5.89 -7.76
C TYR A 463 7.38 4.84 -8.69
N ALA A 464 6.17 5.11 -9.17
CA ALA A 464 5.45 4.27 -10.16
C ALA A 464 5.25 2.82 -9.69
N VAL A 465 4.88 2.65 -8.43
CA VAL A 465 4.72 1.35 -7.77
C VAL A 465 3.35 0.75 -8.05
N LEU A 466 3.34 -0.45 -8.63
CA LEU A 466 2.22 -1.38 -8.68
C LEU A 466 2.45 -2.45 -7.61
N THR A 467 1.57 -2.56 -6.62
CA THR A 467 1.68 -3.60 -5.60
C THR A 467 0.83 -4.83 -5.93
N TRP A 468 1.26 -6.00 -5.41
CA TRP A 468 0.39 -7.18 -5.39
C TRP A 468 0.37 -7.80 -3.99
N SER A 469 -0.55 -8.71 -3.77
CA SER A 469 -0.83 -9.24 -2.44
C SER A 469 0.02 -10.44 -2.01
N GLY A 470 1.14 -10.71 -2.67
CA GLY A 470 2.07 -11.79 -2.28
C GLY A 470 1.54 -13.20 -2.51
N ASP A 471 2.06 -14.17 -1.77
CA ASP A 471 1.85 -15.62 -1.95
C ASP A 471 0.57 -16.10 -1.26
N ILE A 472 -0.56 -15.76 -1.81
CA ILE A 472 -1.88 -16.06 -1.26
C ILE A 472 -2.42 -17.42 -1.70
N SER A 473 -3.29 -18.03 -0.88
CA SER A 473 -3.88 -19.34 -1.16
C SER A 473 -4.96 -19.29 -2.23
N SER A 474 -5.09 -20.38 -3.02
CA SER A 474 -6.13 -20.56 -4.03
C SER A 474 -7.48 -20.97 -3.38
N THR A 475 -8.15 -20.02 -2.72
CA THR A 475 -9.42 -20.23 -2.04
C THR A 475 -10.36 -19.02 -2.17
N PHE A 476 -11.68 -19.22 -2.10
CA PHE A 476 -12.66 -18.12 -2.03
C PHE A 476 -12.47 -17.24 -0.78
N ARG A 477 -11.97 -17.82 0.33
CA ARG A 477 -11.63 -17.05 1.52
C ARG A 477 -10.51 -16.05 1.21
N ALA A 478 -9.42 -16.51 0.59
CA ALA A 478 -8.33 -15.64 0.20
C ALA A 478 -8.79 -14.56 -0.79
N MET A 479 -9.64 -14.93 -1.79
CA MET A 479 -10.22 -13.96 -2.72
C MET A 479 -10.96 -12.82 -2.01
N ARG A 480 -11.74 -13.15 -0.98
CA ARG A 480 -12.45 -12.16 -0.15
C ARG A 480 -11.47 -11.26 0.61
N GLU A 481 -10.43 -11.84 1.20
CA GLU A 481 -9.39 -11.12 1.91
C GLU A 481 -8.61 -10.19 0.95
N GLN A 482 -8.40 -10.59 -0.31
CA GLN A 482 -7.74 -9.75 -1.32
C GLN A 482 -8.60 -8.57 -1.77
N LEU A 483 -9.91 -8.69 -1.82
CA LEU A 483 -10.80 -7.55 -2.07
C LEU A 483 -10.59 -6.45 -1.01
N GLN A 484 -10.56 -6.84 0.28
CA GLN A 484 -10.29 -5.91 1.38
C GLN A 484 -8.89 -5.29 1.28
N ALA A 485 -7.89 -6.11 0.94
CA ALA A 485 -6.50 -5.67 0.77
C ALA A 485 -6.37 -4.61 -0.34
N GLY A 486 -6.96 -4.85 -1.52
CA GLY A 486 -6.94 -3.90 -2.64
C GLY A 486 -7.63 -2.57 -2.32
N LEU A 487 -8.80 -2.62 -1.68
CA LEU A 487 -9.51 -1.43 -1.22
C LEU A 487 -8.71 -0.65 -0.16
N SER A 488 -8.11 -1.37 0.80
CA SER A 488 -7.28 -0.75 1.84
C SER A 488 -6.00 -0.11 1.30
N MET A 489 -5.36 -0.72 0.27
CA MET A 489 -4.20 -0.13 -0.41
C MET A 489 -4.58 1.16 -1.13
N GLY A 490 -5.71 1.16 -1.85
CA GLY A 490 -6.25 2.37 -2.48
C GLY A 490 -6.47 3.50 -1.48
N MET A 491 -7.13 3.19 -0.34
CA MET A 491 -7.39 4.14 0.75
C MET A 491 -6.14 4.52 1.56
N ALA A 492 -5.00 3.91 1.28
CA ALA A 492 -3.68 4.28 1.84
C ALA A 492 -2.81 5.02 0.81
N GLY A 493 -3.40 5.50 -0.31
CA GLY A 493 -2.73 6.29 -1.35
C GLY A 493 -1.88 5.48 -2.33
N ILE A 494 -2.04 4.14 -2.37
CA ILE A 494 -1.38 3.26 -3.35
C ILE A 494 -2.44 2.79 -4.36
N PRO A 495 -2.71 3.54 -5.44
CA PRO A 495 -3.84 3.28 -6.31
C PRO A 495 -3.62 2.13 -7.30
N TRP A 496 -2.37 1.73 -7.57
CA TRP A 496 -2.05 0.63 -8.48
C TRP A 496 -1.85 -0.65 -7.69
N TRP A 497 -2.75 -1.57 -7.90
CA TRP A 497 -2.78 -2.83 -7.16
C TRP A 497 -3.25 -3.99 -8.04
N THR A 498 -2.84 -5.20 -7.71
CA THR A 498 -3.29 -6.44 -8.32
C THR A 498 -3.20 -7.60 -7.30
N SER A 499 -3.77 -8.75 -7.65
CA SER A 499 -3.55 -10.02 -6.96
C SER A 499 -3.26 -11.10 -7.98
N ASP A 500 -2.72 -12.22 -7.54
CA ASP A 500 -2.54 -13.40 -8.37
C ASP A 500 -3.91 -14.02 -8.66
N ILE A 501 -4.33 -14.03 -9.92
CA ILE A 501 -5.65 -14.53 -10.31
C ILE A 501 -5.76 -16.03 -10.03
N GLY A 502 -6.73 -16.39 -9.20
CA GLY A 502 -6.94 -17.76 -8.72
C GLY A 502 -6.10 -18.13 -7.49
N GLY A 503 -5.39 -17.16 -6.88
CA GLY A 503 -4.40 -17.37 -5.83
C GLY A 503 -3.04 -17.79 -6.38
N PHE A 504 -1.98 -17.64 -5.57
CA PHE A 504 -0.64 -18.07 -5.92
C PHE A 504 -0.40 -19.54 -5.55
N LEU A 505 -0.60 -19.89 -4.26
CA LEU A 505 -0.31 -21.21 -3.73
C LEU A 505 -1.37 -22.24 -4.08
N GLY A 506 -0.98 -23.29 -4.81
CA GLY A 506 -1.85 -24.39 -5.18
C GLY A 506 -2.71 -24.09 -6.40
N GLY A 507 -3.90 -24.70 -6.46
CA GLY A 507 -4.78 -24.61 -7.62
C GLY A 507 -4.51 -25.72 -8.64
N GLN A 508 -5.30 -26.80 -8.58
CA GLN A 508 -5.18 -27.93 -9.51
C GLN A 508 -5.95 -27.62 -10.78
N VAL A 509 -5.26 -27.63 -11.91
CA VAL A 509 -5.82 -27.23 -13.24
C VAL A 509 -7.05 -28.07 -13.63
N ASP A 510 -7.10 -29.35 -13.22
CA ASP A 510 -8.18 -30.28 -13.54
C ASP A 510 -9.30 -30.32 -12.49
N ASP A 511 -9.15 -29.61 -11.35
CA ASP A 511 -10.18 -29.56 -10.32
C ASP A 511 -11.31 -28.59 -10.69
N PRO A 512 -12.56 -29.07 -10.83
CA PRO A 512 -13.70 -28.20 -11.13
C PRO A 512 -13.91 -27.07 -10.10
N ALA A 513 -13.61 -27.31 -8.81
CA ALA A 513 -13.74 -26.29 -7.76
C ALA A 513 -12.72 -25.17 -7.95
N PHE A 514 -11.50 -25.52 -8.32
CA PHE A 514 -10.48 -24.52 -8.65
C PHE A 514 -10.84 -23.75 -9.94
N ARG A 515 -11.38 -24.43 -10.96
CA ARG A 515 -11.81 -23.76 -12.20
C ARG A 515 -12.91 -22.73 -11.94
N GLU A 516 -13.87 -23.02 -11.06
CA GLU A 516 -14.88 -22.03 -10.64
C GLU A 516 -14.22 -20.85 -9.92
N LEU A 517 -13.34 -21.09 -8.96
CA LEU A 517 -12.60 -20.05 -8.27
C LEU A 517 -11.82 -19.15 -9.24
N LEU A 518 -11.10 -19.78 -10.19
CA LEU A 518 -10.31 -19.08 -11.21
C LEU A 518 -11.21 -18.16 -12.07
N VAL A 519 -12.35 -18.66 -12.51
CA VAL A 519 -13.33 -17.87 -13.29
C VAL A 519 -13.80 -16.67 -12.48
N ARG A 520 -14.23 -16.86 -11.22
CA ARG A 520 -14.72 -15.77 -10.38
C ARG A 520 -13.63 -14.74 -10.08
N TRP A 521 -12.40 -15.20 -9.85
CA TRP A 521 -11.27 -14.30 -9.63
C TRP A 521 -10.88 -13.53 -10.90
N PHE A 522 -10.91 -14.18 -12.06
CA PHE A 522 -10.62 -13.55 -13.35
C PHE A 522 -11.67 -12.48 -13.71
N GLN A 523 -12.94 -12.75 -13.45
CA GLN A 523 -14.03 -11.79 -13.59
C GLN A 523 -13.78 -10.55 -12.74
N TRP A 524 -13.46 -10.73 -11.46
CA TRP A 524 -13.15 -9.65 -10.56
C TRP A 524 -11.88 -8.88 -10.97
N ALA A 525 -10.81 -9.59 -11.29
CA ALA A 525 -9.53 -8.99 -11.66
C ALA A 525 -9.60 -8.13 -12.93
N CYS A 526 -10.56 -8.40 -13.82
CA CYS A 526 -10.87 -7.53 -14.97
C CYS A 526 -11.19 -6.09 -14.54
N PHE A 527 -11.69 -5.89 -13.32
CA PHE A 527 -12.01 -4.61 -12.69
C PHE A 527 -11.07 -4.23 -11.55
N CYS A 528 -9.87 -4.79 -11.54
CA CYS A 528 -8.75 -4.33 -10.70
C CYS A 528 -7.87 -3.34 -11.47
N PRO A 529 -7.04 -2.53 -10.77
CA PRO A 529 -6.14 -1.58 -11.43
C PRO A 529 -5.28 -2.23 -12.51
N VAL A 530 -4.66 -3.40 -12.21
CA VAL A 530 -3.91 -4.19 -13.20
C VAL A 530 -4.47 -5.60 -13.27
N PHE A 531 -4.60 -6.13 -14.47
CA PHE A 531 -5.21 -7.41 -14.79
C PHE A 531 -4.13 -8.45 -15.12
N ARG A 532 -3.65 -9.17 -14.07
CA ARG A 532 -2.47 -10.04 -14.16
C ARG A 532 -2.77 -11.49 -13.76
N MET A 533 -2.64 -12.41 -14.71
CA MET A 533 -2.60 -13.84 -14.44
C MET A 533 -1.25 -14.22 -13.83
N HIS A 534 -1.25 -14.87 -12.70
CA HIS A 534 -0.08 -15.48 -12.10
C HIS A 534 -0.48 -16.58 -11.13
N GLY A 535 0.45 -17.46 -10.80
CA GLY A 535 0.31 -18.46 -9.75
C GLY A 535 1.13 -19.72 -10.03
N GLU A 536 1.41 -20.41 -8.95
CA GLU A 536 1.84 -21.80 -8.94
C GLU A 536 0.62 -22.69 -9.21
N ARG A 537 0.70 -23.61 -10.16
CA ARG A 537 -0.38 -24.56 -10.41
C ARG A 537 0.12 -25.97 -10.10
N SER A 538 -0.67 -26.70 -9.31
CA SER A 538 -0.34 -28.05 -8.86
C SER A 538 -0.92 -29.11 -9.81
N PRO A 539 -0.30 -30.32 -9.87
CA PRO A 539 0.99 -30.65 -9.28
C PRO A 539 2.16 -30.02 -10.03
N TRP A 540 3.26 -29.76 -9.33
CA TRP A 540 4.48 -29.33 -10.00
C TRP A 540 4.97 -30.42 -10.94
N TYR A 541 5.55 -30.04 -12.07
CA TYR A 541 6.23 -30.98 -12.95
C TYR A 541 7.38 -31.62 -12.18
N GLU A 542 7.25 -32.93 -11.89
CA GLU A 542 8.36 -33.72 -11.40
C GLU A 542 9.36 -33.89 -12.56
N ARG A 543 10.45 -33.16 -12.50
CA ARG A 543 11.62 -33.41 -13.32
C ARG A 543 12.72 -33.97 -12.46
N GLU A 544 13.59 -34.79 -13.08
CA GLU A 544 14.90 -35.06 -12.52
C GLU A 544 15.55 -33.75 -12.09
N GLN A 545 16.22 -33.75 -10.92
CA GLN A 545 16.89 -32.57 -10.39
C GLN A 545 17.82 -31.99 -11.45
N GLU A 546 17.45 -30.86 -12.02
CA GLU A 546 18.32 -30.16 -12.97
C GLU A 546 19.27 -29.24 -12.22
N TYR A 547 20.53 -29.23 -12.64
CA TYR A 547 21.55 -28.35 -12.10
C TYR A 547 22.24 -27.58 -13.23
N ILE A 548 22.59 -26.32 -12.94
CA ILE A 548 23.54 -25.52 -13.72
C ILE A 548 24.78 -25.38 -12.85
N GLY A 549 25.84 -26.15 -13.15
CA GLY A 549 26.96 -26.27 -12.25
C GLY A 549 26.55 -26.91 -10.92
N ASP A 550 26.75 -26.20 -9.80
CA ASP A 550 26.33 -26.59 -8.44
C ASP A 550 24.97 -26.01 -8.02
N VAL A 551 24.31 -25.28 -8.88
CA VAL A 551 23.02 -24.63 -8.56
C VAL A 551 21.86 -25.50 -9.02
N ARG A 552 21.04 -25.94 -8.06
CA ARG A 552 19.77 -26.61 -8.34
C ARG A 552 18.80 -25.63 -9.02
N GLN A 553 18.20 -26.08 -10.12
CA GLN A 553 17.15 -25.30 -10.80
C GLN A 553 15.78 -25.65 -10.25
N LEU A 554 14.95 -24.64 -10.04
CA LEU A 554 13.56 -24.83 -9.65
C LEU A 554 12.75 -25.34 -10.85
N THR A 555 11.87 -26.31 -10.61
CA THR A 555 10.91 -26.76 -11.61
C THR A 555 9.81 -25.70 -11.86
N SER A 556 8.82 -26.02 -12.67
CA SER A 556 7.68 -25.16 -13.00
C SER A 556 6.38 -25.78 -12.49
N GLY A 557 5.41 -24.96 -12.12
CA GLY A 557 4.02 -25.38 -11.96
C GLY A 557 3.37 -25.75 -13.30
N GLN A 558 2.14 -26.27 -13.23
CA GLN A 558 1.32 -26.58 -14.43
C GLN A 558 1.04 -25.34 -15.26
N ALA A 559 0.46 -25.54 -16.45
CA ALA A 559 0.05 -24.48 -17.34
C ALA A 559 -0.92 -23.48 -16.65
N ASN A 560 -0.75 -22.20 -16.94
CA ASN A 560 -1.56 -21.10 -16.36
C ASN A 560 -2.07 -20.12 -17.44
N GLU A 561 -2.09 -20.55 -18.68
CA GLU A 561 -2.61 -19.79 -19.81
C GLU A 561 -4.13 -19.93 -19.87
N VAL A 562 -4.82 -18.92 -20.37
CA VAL A 562 -6.31 -18.87 -20.38
C VAL A 562 -6.99 -20.07 -21.04
N TRP A 563 -6.29 -20.78 -21.92
CA TRP A 563 -6.81 -22.01 -22.59
C TRP A 563 -6.51 -23.31 -21.83
N SER A 564 -5.87 -23.26 -20.68
CA SER A 564 -5.35 -24.45 -19.98
C SER A 564 -6.39 -25.11 -19.06
N PHE A 565 -7.57 -24.50 -18.87
CA PHE A 565 -8.56 -24.90 -17.87
C PHE A 565 -9.82 -25.54 -18.46
N GLY A 566 -9.79 -25.92 -19.76
CA GLY A 566 -10.92 -26.49 -20.51
C GLY A 566 -11.72 -25.46 -21.29
N ASP A 567 -12.49 -25.93 -22.29
CA ASP A 567 -13.11 -25.07 -23.28
C ASP A 567 -14.16 -24.10 -22.70
N GLU A 568 -15.00 -24.57 -21.76
CA GLU A 568 -16.00 -23.72 -21.10
C GLU A 568 -15.35 -22.56 -20.37
N VAL A 569 -14.32 -22.84 -19.55
CA VAL A 569 -13.55 -21.82 -18.83
C VAL A 569 -12.87 -20.87 -19.81
N TYR A 570 -12.27 -21.42 -20.88
CA TYR A 570 -11.60 -20.61 -21.90
C TYR A 570 -12.54 -19.57 -22.53
N GLU A 571 -13.76 -19.93 -22.91
CA GLU A 571 -14.72 -18.99 -23.51
C GLU A 571 -15.10 -17.87 -22.51
N ILE A 572 -15.23 -18.20 -21.21
CA ILE A 572 -15.50 -17.20 -20.19
C ILE A 572 -14.30 -16.26 -20.02
N LEU A 573 -13.08 -16.80 -19.86
CA LEU A 573 -11.89 -15.96 -19.69
C LEU A 573 -11.66 -15.08 -20.94
N ARG A 574 -11.85 -15.63 -22.13
CA ARG A 574 -11.78 -14.90 -23.39
C ARG A 574 -12.76 -13.71 -23.43
N LYS A 575 -14.01 -13.89 -22.99
CA LYS A 575 -15.01 -12.81 -22.86
C LYS A 575 -14.44 -11.64 -22.03
N TYR A 576 -13.86 -11.92 -20.86
CA TYR A 576 -13.35 -10.88 -19.96
C TYR A 576 -12.05 -10.23 -20.45
N LEU A 577 -11.23 -10.90 -21.23
CA LEU A 577 -10.12 -10.26 -21.94
C LEU A 577 -10.62 -9.12 -22.85
N PHE A 578 -11.67 -9.36 -23.61
CA PHE A 578 -12.26 -8.34 -24.49
C PHE A 578 -13.07 -7.28 -23.73
N VAL A 579 -13.67 -7.62 -22.58
CA VAL A 579 -14.29 -6.63 -21.68
C VAL A 579 -13.22 -5.64 -21.22
N ARG A 580 -12.04 -6.11 -20.80
CA ARG A 580 -10.93 -5.24 -20.37
C ARG A 580 -10.49 -4.29 -21.47
N GLU A 581 -10.35 -4.78 -22.72
CA GLU A 581 -10.00 -3.96 -23.88
C GLU A 581 -11.04 -2.89 -24.18
N ARG A 582 -12.32 -3.25 -24.15
CA ARG A 582 -13.42 -2.30 -24.35
C ARG A 582 -13.43 -1.20 -23.32
N MET A 583 -13.10 -1.52 -22.07
CA MET A 583 -13.03 -0.55 -20.97
C MET A 583 -11.77 0.30 -20.98
N ARG A 584 -10.77 0.05 -21.81
CA ARG A 584 -9.47 0.76 -21.82
C ARG A 584 -9.62 2.30 -21.84
N PRO A 585 -10.53 2.93 -22.59
CA PRO A 585 -10.74 4.38 -22.53
C PRO A 585 -11.18 4.85 -21.14
N TYR A 586 -12.10 4.14 -20.50
CA TYR A 586 -12.54 4.44 -19.15
C TYR A 586 -11.44 4.20 -18.12
N ILE A 587 -10.70 3.11 -18.23
CA ILE A 587 -9.55 2.79 -17.35
C ILE A 587 -8.52 3.93 -17.43
N ARG A 588 -8.24 4.46 -18.62
CA ARG A 588 -7.32 5.60 -18.79
C ARG A 588 -7.79 6.83 -18.03
N GLU A 589 -9.10 7.15 -18.04
CA GLU A 589 -9.66 8.25 -17.24
C GLU A 589 -9.53 7.98 -15.73
N VAL A 590 -9.77 6.76 -15.29
CA VAL A 590 -9.61 6.39 -13.88
C VAL A 590 -8.14 6.52 -13.44
N MET A 591 -7.19 6.08 -14.27
CA MET A 591 -5.75 6.24 -13.98
C MET A 591 -5.32 7.71 -14.01
N ARG A 592 -5.94 8.54 -14.85
CA ARG A 592 -5.71 9.99 -14.85
C ARG A 592 -6.20 10.63 -13.56
N ALA A 593 -7.37 10.26 -13.06
CA ALA A 593 -7.88 10.75 -11.78
C ALA A 593 -6.95 10.37 -10.60
N ALA A 594 -6.40 9.16 -10.61
CA ALA A 594 -5.38 8.75 -9.64
C ALA A 594 -4.10 9.61 -9.73
N HIS A 595 -3.64 9.92 -10.94
CA HIS A 595 -2.48 10.80 -11.16
C HIS A 595 -2.72 12.26 -10.76
N GLU A 596 -3.84 12.84 -11.19
CA GLU A 596 -4.11 14.28 -11.01
C GLU A 596 -4.64 14.61 -9.62
N HIS A 597 -5.45 13.72 -9.03
CA HIS A 597 -6.18 13.98 -7.79
C HIS A 597 -5.77 13.09 -6.62
N GLY A 598 -5.09 11.96 -6.89
CA GLY A 598 -4.78 10.94 -5.87
C GLY A 598 -5.94 10.00 -5.59
N ASP A 599 -6.96 9.97 -6.44
CA ASP A 599 -8.12 9.11 -6.28
C ASP A 599 -7.72 7.62 -6.32
N PRO A 600 -8.23 6.76 -5.42
CA PRO A 600 -8.07 5.32 -5.57
C PRO A 600 -8.79 4.81 -6.84
N VAL A 601 -8.20 3.81 -7.49
CA VAL A 601 -8.79 3.17 -8.67
C VAL A 601 -9.94 2.24 -8.25
N MET A 602 -9.71 1.40 -7.22
CA MET A 602 -10.73 0.65 -6.51
C MET A 602 -11.18 1.48 -5.30
N ARG A 603 -12.46 1.80 -5.22
CA ARG A 603 -13.01 2.72 -4.21
C ARG A 603 -14.08 2.03 -3.38
N PRO A 604 -13.99 2.03 -2.04
CA PRO A 604 -15.15 1.69 -1.21
C PRO A 604 -16.36 2.57 -1.59
N LEU A 605 -17.57 2.06 -1.43
CA LEU A 605 -18.77 2.78 -1.87
C LEU A 605 -18.90 4.18 -1.22
N PHE A 606 -18.51 4.30 0.05
CA PHE A 606 -18.55 5.58 0.78
C PHE A 606 -17.63 6.65 0.17
N TYR A 607 -16.61 6.26 -0.60
CA TYR A 607 -15.75 7.24 -1.28
C TYR A 607 -16.52 8.07 -2.30
N GLY A 608 -17.38 7.42 -3.08
CA GLY A 608 -18.23 8.08 -4.07
C GLY A 608 -19.56 8.59 -3.49
N PHE A 609 -20.01 8.01 -2.38
CA PHE A 609 -21.31 8.29 -1.76
C PHE A 609 -21.20 8.49 -0.24
N PRO A 610 -20.44 9.51 0.21
CA PRO A 610 -20.17 9.71 1.65
C PRO A 610 -21.42 10.09 2.48
N ALA A 611 -22.46 10.63 1.84
CA ALA A 611 -23.73 10.95 2.50
C ALA A 611 -24.62 9.72 2.74
N ASP A 612 -24.37 8.62 2.04
CA ASP A 612 -25.09 7.37 2.19
C ASP A 612 -24.49 6.54 3.34
N LYS A 613 -25.21 6.48 4.46
CA LYS A 613 -24.73 5.75 5.65
C LYS A 613 -24.54 4.25 5.41
N ALA A 614 -25.34 3.63 4.54
CA ALA A 614 -25.23 2.21 4.24
C ALA A 614 -23.90 1.92 3.51
N ALA A 615 -23.46 2.83 2.64
CA ALA A 615 -22.23 2.68 1.88
C ALA A 615 -20.96 2.52 2.75
N TRP A 616 -20.98 3.03 4.00
CA TRP A 616 -19.85 2.91 4.94
C TRP A 616 -19.69 1.51 5.55
N HIS A 617 -20.72 0.66 5.44
CA HIS A 617 -20.74 -0.68 6.06
C HIS A 617 -20.60 -1.82 5.04
N LEU A 618 -20.44 -1.50 3.75
CA LEU A 618 -20.33 -2.50 2.69
C LEU A 618 -18.87 -2.81 2.40
N GLU A 619 -18.55 -4.10 2.42
CA GLU A 619 -17.19 -4.59 2.31
C GLU A 619 -16.99 -5.57 1.12
N ASP A 620 -18.06 -6.00 0.43
CA ASP A 620 -18.03 -7.05 -0.59
C ASP A 620 -18.39 -6.56 -2.01
N GLU A 621 -18.46 -5.24 -2.18
CA GLU A 621 -18.66 -4.54 -3.44
C GLU A 621 -17.99 -3.17 -3.42
N TYR A 622 -17.67 -2.63 -4.59
CA TYR A 622 -16.88 -1.39 -4.67
C TYR A 622 -17.13 -0.65 -5.98
N LEU A 623 -16.63 0.58 -6.08
CA LEU A 623 -16.56 1.35 -7.32
C LEU A 623 -15.20 1.16 -8.00
N PHE A 624 -15.20 0.77 -9.25
CA PHE A 624 -14.04 0.87 -10.14
C PHE A 624 -14.11 2.22 -10.85
N GLY A 625 -13.25 3.16 -10.44
CA GLY A 625 -13.40 4.58 -10.79
C GLY A 625 -14.64 5.21 -10.14
N ALA A 626 -15.32 6.11 -10.85
CA ALA A 626 -16.50 6.83 -10.33
C ALA A 626 -17.84 6.22 -10.74
N ASP A 627 -17.87 5.45 -11.84
CA ASP A 627 -19.11 5.14 -12.55
C ASP A 627 -19.43 3.65 -12.71
N VAL A 628 -18.52 2.76 -12.28
CA VAL A 628 -18.72 1.30 -12.41
C VAL A 628 -18.74 0.68 -11.03
N LEU A 629 -19.91 0.16 -10.62
CA LEU A 629 -20.08 -0.61 -9.40
C LEU A 629 -19.81 -2.08 -9.71
N VAL A 630 -18.92 -2.69 -8.97
CA VAL A 630 -18.47 -4.07 -9.15
C VAL A 630 -18.85 -4.90 -7.93
N ALA A 631 -19.57 -5.98 -8.15
CA ALA A 631 -20.05 -6.86 -7.10
C ALA A 631 -19.53 -8.30 -7.33
N PRO A 632 -18.29 -8.64 -6.88
CA PRO A 632 -17.68 -9.95 -7.11
C PRO A 632 -18.46 -11.08 -6.46
N VAL A 633 -18.50 -12.25 -7.10
CA VAL A 633 -19.04 -13.48 -6.51
C VAL A 633 -17.98 -14.14 -5.65
N LEU A 634 -18.14 -14.05 -4.33
CA LEU A 634 -17.12 -14.42 -3.35
C LEU A 634 -17.40 -15.77 -2.64
N GLU A 635 -18.35 -16.57 -3.15
CA GLU A 635 -18.73 -17.85 -2.57
C GLU A 635 -18.82 -18.94 -3.65
N ALA A 636 -18.30 -20.12 -3.30
CA ALA A 636 -18.36 -21.27 -4.20
C ALA A 636 -19.82 -21.68 -4.48
N GLY A 637 -20.12 -21.99 -5.72
CA GLY A 637 -21.43 -22.44 -6.14
C GLY A 637 -22.51 -21.36 -6.23
N ALA A 638 -22.24 -20.12 -5.81
CA ALA A 638 -23.21 -19.04 -5.91
C ALA A 638 -23.50 -18.67 -7.38
N ARG A 639 -24.80 -18.49 -7.68
CA ARG A 639 -25.31 -18.12 -9.01
C ARG A 639 -26.20 -16.88 -8.98
N GLU A 640 -26.30 -16.26 -7.83
CA GLU A 640 -26.97 -15.00 -7.55
C GLU A 640 -26.34 -14.34 -6.34
N ARG A 641 -26.46 -13.03 -6.20
CA ARG A 641 -26.07 -12.30 -5.00
C ARG A 641 -26.89 -11.03 -4.80
N ASP A 642 -26.96 -10.56 -3.57
CA ASP A 642 -27.50 -9.25 -3.24
C ASP A 642 -26.46 -8.18 -3.54
N VAL A 643 -26.88 -7.07 -4.16
CA VAL A 643 -26.04 -5.92 -4.51
C VAL A 643 -26.72 -4.65 -3.98
N TYR A 644 -26.03 -3.88 -3.19
CA TYR A 644 -26.52 -2.59 -2.72
C TYR A 644 -26.21 -1.49 -3.75
N LEU A 645 -27.20 -0.74 -4.11
CA LEU A 645 -27.09 0.38 -5.03
C LEU A 645 -27.07 1.69 -4.23
N PRO A 646 -25.93 2.42 -4.14
CA PRO A 646 -25.84 3.62 -3.32
C PRO A 646 -26.88 4.68 -3.68
N ALA A 647 -27.41 5.34 -2.65
CA ALA A 647 -28.32 6.46 -2.82
C ALA A 647 -27.59 7.67 -3.45
N GLY A 648 -28.29 8.40 -4.31
CA GLY A 648 -27.73 9.58 -4.99
C GLY A 648 -27.31 9.35 -6.44
N ALA A 649 -27.50 8.13 -6.97
CA ALA A 649 -27.36 7.81 -8.37
C ALA A 649 -28.36 6.73 -8.79
N ASP A 650 -28.74 6.69 -10.08
CA ASP A 650 -29.43 5.57 -10.70
C ASP A 650 -28.39 4.69 -11.43
N TRP A 651 -28.70 3.41 -11.51
CA TRP A 651 -27.79 2.39 -11.99
C TRP A 651 -28.41 1.57 -13.14
N MET A 652 -27.57 1.07 -14.00
CA MET A 652 -27.95 0.17 -15.10
C MET A 652 -27.10 -1.09 -15.04
N ASP A 653 -27.71 -2.25 -15.03
CA ASP A 653 -27.00 -3.52 -15.16
C ASP A 653 -26.28 -3.58 -16.51
N ALA A 654 -24.98 -3.75 -16.46
CA ALA A 654 -24.14 -3.76 -17.66
C ALA A 654 -24.42 -4.93 -18.61
N ALA A 655 -24.93 -6.05 -18.09
CA ALA A 655 -25.20 -7.27 -18.87
C ALA A 655 -26.58 -7.26 -19.52
N THR A 656 -27.60 -6.73 -18.82
CA THR A 656 -29.01 -6.82 -19.26
C THR A 656 -29.59 -5.50 -19.70
N GLY A 657 -28.97 -4.36 -19.33
CA GLY A 657 -29.51 -3.03 -19.55
C GLY A 657 -30.69 -2.66 -18.61
N ALA A 658 -31.00 -3.50 -17.61
CA ALA A 658 -32.04 -3.20 -16.63
C ALA A 658 -31.65 -2.01 -15.75
N GLU A 659 -32.59 -1.09 -15.55
CA GLU A 659 -32.37 0.12 -14.75
C GLU A 659 -32.91 -0.01 -13.34
N TYR A 660 -32.18 0.55 -12.37
CA TYR A 660 -32.50 0.52 -10.96
C TYR A 660 -32.27 1.90 -10.33
N ALA A 661 -33.18 2.32 -9.44
CA ALA A 661 -32.94 3.46 -8.59
C ALA A 661 -31.92 3.14 -7.50
N GLY A 662 -31.13 4.13 -7.07
CA GLY A 662 -30.25 3.98 -5.89
C GLY A 662 -31.01 3.92 -4.56
N GLY A 663 -30.27 3.60 -3.48
CA GLY A 663 -30.79 3.49 -2.12
C GLY A 663 -31.49 2.17 -1.83
N GLN A 664 -31.19 1.10 -2.55
CA GLN A 664 -31.83 -0.22 -2.36
C GLN A 664 -30.84 -1.37 -2.59
N THR A 665 -31.19 -2.55 -2.06
CA THR A 665 -30.51 -3.80 -2.38
C THR A 665 -31.32 -4.55 -3.42
N VAL A 666 -30.64 -5.05 -4.47
CA VAL A 666 -31.23 -5.81 -5.56
C VAL A 666 -30.61 -7.21 -5.61
N ARG A 667 -31.46 -8.25 -5.71
CA ARG A 667 -31.02 -9.60 -5.98
C ARG A 667 -30.69 -9.73 -7.47
N MET A 668 -29.44 -10.05 -7.80
CA MET A 668 -28.97 -10.17 -9.17
C MET A 668 -28.49 -11.57 -9.48
N ASP A 669 -28.82 -12.05 -10.68
CA ASP A 669 -28.30 -13.30 -11.22
C ASP A 669 -26.79 -13.20 -11.46
N ALA A 670 -26.08 -14.26 -11.17
CA ALA A 670 -24.65 -14.39 -11.36
C ALA A 670 -24.27 -15.79 -11.86
N PRO A 671 -24.75 -16.20 -13.06
CA PRO A 671 -24.31 -17.46 -13.66
C PRO A 671 -22.78 -17.47 -13.80
N LEU A 672 -22.17 -18.64 -14.04
CA LEU A 672 -20.70 -18.76 -13.99
C LEU A 672 -19.99 -17.82 -14.96
N ASP A 673 -20.59 -17.53 -16.10
CA ASP A 673 -20.03 -16.65 -17.15
C ASP A 673 -20.30 -15.15 -16.93
N THR A 674 -21.00 -14.78 -15.85
CA THR A 674 -21.38 -13.39 -15.58
C THR A 674 -21.19 -13.04 -14.10
N MET A 675 -20.65 -11.86 -13.86
CA MET A 675 -20.54 -11.23 -12.54
C MET A 675 -21.38 -9.94 -12.57
N PRO A 676 -22.14 -9.63 -11.50
CA PRO A 676 -22.89 -8.37 -11.44
C PRO A 676 -21.95 -7.16 -11.52
N VAL A 677 -22.20 -6.33 -12.52
CA VAL A 677 -21.53 -5.04 -12.75
C VAL A 677 -22.61 -4.05 -13.15
N LEU A 678 -22.66 -2.92 -12.44
CA LEU A 678 -23.62 -1.86 -12.74
C LEU A 678 -22.88 -0.59 -13.16
N ILE A 679 -23.48 0.13 -14.07
CA ILE A 679 -22.97 1.37 -14.60
C ILE A 679 -23.84 2.51 -14.08
N ARG A 680 -23.23 3.59 -13.60
CA ARG A 680 -23.94 4.80 -13.24
C ARG A 680 -24.65 5.35 -14.46
N LYS A 681 -25.95 5.58 -14.34
CA LYS A 681 -26.78 6.05 -15.44
C LYS A 681 -26.30 7.42 -15.96
N GLY A 682 -26.10 7.51 -17.26
CA GLY A 682 -25.61 8.72 -17.92
C GLY A 682 -24.09 8.86 -18.00
N SER A 683 -23.29 7.94 -17.45
CA SER A 683 -21.82 7.98 -17.54
C SER A 683 -21.26 7.70 -18.95
N GLY A 684 -22.01 6.97 -19.76
CA GLY A 684 -21.56 6.55 -21.11
C GLY A 684 -20.53 5.41 -21.11
N VAL A 685 -20.24 4.81 -19.95
CA VAL A 685 -19.33 3.65 -19.85
C VAL A 685 -19.98 2.42 -20.49
N ARG A 686 -19.19 1.64 -21.24
CA ARG A 686 -19.61 0.38 -21.88
C ARG A 686 -18.76 -0.76 -21.34
N VAL A 687 -19.40 -1.84 -20.89
CA VAL A 687 -18.72 -3.01 -20.32
C VAL A 687 -18.89 -4.23 -21.24
N TYR A 688 -20.11 -4.71 -21.47
CA TYR A 688 -20.37 -5.97 -22.19
C TYR A 688 -20.85 -5.81 -23.63
N SER A 689 -21.42 -4.68 -24.03
CA SER A 689 -21.96 -4.48 -25.38
C SER A 689 -21.08 -3.62 -26.26
N ASP A 690 -21.08 -3.90 -27.56
CA ASP A 690 -20.44 -3.08 -28.60
C ASP A 690 -21.40 -2.00 -29.16
N ASP A 691 -22.71 -2.06 -28.82
CA ASP A 691 -23.76 -1.16 -29.29
C ASP A 691 -24.00 0.04 -28.36
#